data_56385be728d14f4a511c1d1ad8ba41d6
#
_entry.id   56385be728d14f4a511c1d1ad8ba41d6
#
_cell.length_a   1.000
_cell.length_b   1.000
_cell.length_c   1.000
_cell.angle_alpha   90.00
_cell.angle_beta   90.00
_cell.angle_gamma   90.00
#
_symmetry.space_group_name_H-M   'P 1'
#
loop_
_entity.id
_entity.type
_entity.pdbx_description
1 polymer ?
#
loop_
_entity_poly.entity_id
_entity_poly.type
_entity_poly.pdbx_seq_one_letter_code
_entity_poly.pdbx_strand_id
1 'polypeptide(L)'
;MLLKKYGIMKIHMAALLIMGCIPLSARTISPAVLLEAGKNEYPLGTHVDYLEDRDERFLIGDITAGGNELPIMHSTKENINLGFSSSAWWFRFTVKNLDHDNGRWLLELGYPHHDYVEFYVPNGKGGYSLKIAGDQRPFVMREVQNRNFLFNLDIPRNRSMTLYMRIKTESSVQVPLRLWEPVRFAEMVNSEQYGLGLYYGIMLVMILYNLFLFFGIREKTYILYVAYITVLTLAQMSLNGLAFEYLWPNWPWWTNKSVLLSLFGSIFFLTLFGRAYLDSRTHVPRLDKLMIALAAASFLGMVMSFTAPYSVGVKFVAILASLLIIASPIAAFFCWRKKVPSAQYYLIAFMFLLFGVMCIGMRNLGLPPTGFITTYSIQIGSALQAVLLSLGLADRFNILNKEKLLARKEMLVSHLTEKDRIKDEMNKDLENAHQNTKIDMMMAGNIQKTLFPMDPPRTDEWDTAFLFHPMAGVSGDFYDFYQQEGQLHGVVLLDVSGHGVASGLITMIARTVFHRLFYKMRKQNLNDVIVSADQTLIAEIGRIDNYITGIMLRFEGDMVEYVNAAHPHMYLRRGRSLNVHTINKKAGDFRGHLLGLEVMDKTYERLRFRMERNDTLLLYTDCLSEAYSAAHDEQYGETRIIDALGNAPAGTASEILDHIMEDFFTFTGDRSLNDDLTVILIQRKI
;
A
#
# COMPACT_ATOMS: atom_id res chain seq x y z
N MET A 1 62.97 -27.28 -3.21
CA MET A 1 62.15 -27.27 -1.97
C MET A 1 62.69 -26.30 -0.90
N LEU A 2 63.71 -25.52 -1.14
CA LEU A 2 64.31 -24.55 -0.17
C LEU A 2 63.92 -23.07 -0.42
N LEU A 3 63.35 -22.72 -1.59
CA LEU A 3 62.96 -21.34 -1.92
C LEU A 3 61.54 -20.94 -1.42
N LYS A 4 60.72 -21.86 -0.98
CA LYS A 4 59.36 -21.57 -0.41
C LYS A 4 59.37 -21.24 1.08
N LYS A 5 60.42 -21.56 1.85
CA LYS A 5 60.52 -21.29 3.28
C LYS A 5 60.98 -19.85 3.61
N TYR A 6 61.71 -19.19 2.72
CA TYR A 6 62.21 -17.82 2.93
C TYR A 6 61.18 -16.73 2.60
N GLY A 7 60.16 -17.03 1.78
CA GLY A 7 59.10 -16.09 1.44
C GLY A 7 58.09 -15.87 2.58
N ILE A 8 57.78 -16.95 3.29
CA ILE A 8 56.77 -16.90 4.39
C ILE A 8 57.34 -16.22 5.64
N MET A 9 58.65 -16.37 5.89
CA MET A 9 59.31 -15.74 7.04
C MET A 9 59.49 -14.23 6.89
N LYS A 10 59.62 -13.71 5.64
CA LYS A 10 59.66 -12.24 5.35
C LYS A 10 58.29 -11.58 5.48
N ILE A 11 57.21 -12.29 5.17
CA ILE A 11 55.84 -11.77 5.33
C ILE A 11 55.46 -11.69 6.80
N HIS A 12 55.84 -12.62 7.63
CA HIS A 12 55.60 -12.58 9.09
C HIS A 12 56.48 -11.51 9.81
N MET A 13 57.69 -11.26 9.31
CA MET A 13 58.57 -10.26 9.89
C MET A 13 58.16 -8.81 9.45
N ALA A 14 57.56 -8.67 8.25
CA ALA A 14 56.98 -7.40 7.81
C ALA A 14 55.66 -7.10 8.55
N ALA A 15 54.85 -8.15 8.87
CA ALA A 15 53.66 -7.99 9.67
C ALA A 15 53.95 -7.64 11.14
N LEU A 16 55.05 -8.14 11.70
CA LEU A 16 55.50 -7.80 13.08
C LEU A 16 56.14 -6.41 13.17
N LEU A 17 56.73 -5.87 12.07
CA LEU A 17 57.25 -4.52 12.03
C LEU A 17 56.18 -3.45 11.82
N ILE A 18 55.03 -3.78 11.27
CA ILE A 18 53.86 -2.89 11.13
C ILE A 18 53.06 -2.80 12.46
N MET A 19 53.20 -3.79 13.35
CA MET A 19 52.58 -3.73 14.71
C MET A 19 53.36 -2.89 15.73
N GLY A 20 54.57 -2.39 15.41
CA GLY A 20 55.44 -1.72 16.33
C GLY A 20 55.43 -0.19 16.32
N CYS A 21 54.67 0.46 15.45
CA CYS A 21 54.50 1.91 15.47
C CYS A 21 53.03 2.26 15.80
N ILE A 22 52.62 2.02 17.05
CA ILE A 22 51.54 2.79 17.63
C ILE A 22 52.19 4.17 17.95
N PRO A 23 51.81 5.25 17.26
CA PRO A 23 52.23 6.55 17.69
C PRO A 23 51.72 6.75 19.11
N LEU A 24 52.62 7.05 20.06
CA LEU A 24 52.26 7.65 21.32
C LEU A 24 51.63 9.03 21.00
N SER A 25 50.36 8.97 20.62
CA SER A 25 49.57 10.17 20.35
C SER A 25 49.50 10.95 21.67
N ALA A 26 50.04 12.14 21.69
CA ALA A 26 49.83 13.05 22.77
C ALA A 26 48.33 13.06 23.12
N ARG A 27 48.00 12.83 24.40
CA ARG A 27 46.63 12.83 24.93
C ARG A 27 46.04 14.25 24.75
N THR A 28 45.47 14.51 23.57
CA THR A 28 44.73 15.72 23.33
C THR A 28 43.31 15.53 23.76
N ILE A 29 42.82 16.33 24.70
CA ILE A 29 41.40 16.44 25.05
C ILE A 29 40.68 16.90 23.79
N SER A 30 39.54 16.25 23.50
CA SER A 30 38.70 16.65 22.36
C SER A 30 38.37 18.14 22.39
N PRO A 31 38.49 18.85 21.27
CA PRO A 31 38.13 20.25 21.21
C PRO A 31 36.64 20.43 21.54
N ALA A 32 36.33 21.51 22.27
CA ALA A 32 34.94 21.83 22.58
C ALA A 32 34.16 22.14 21.30
N VAL A 33 32.92 21.70 21.25
CA VAL A 33 31.99 22.08 20.20
C VAL A 33 31.53 23.50 20.43
N LEU A 34 31.79 24.37 19.44
CA LEU A 34 31.45 25.79 19.50
C LEU A 34 30.07 25.99 18.90
N LEU A 35 29.11 26.48 19.70
CA LEU A 35 27.77 26.82 19.22
C LEU A 35 27.80 28.28 18.72
N GLU A 36 27.59 28.44 17.42
CA GLU A 36 27.65 29.70 16.69
C GLU A 36 26.25 30.14 16.26
N ALA A 37 26.04 31.44 16.12
CA ALA A 37 24.78 31.97 15.60
C ALA A 37 24.49 31.42 14.18
N GLY A 38 23.22 31.03 13.95
CA GLY A 38 22.77 30.54 12.63
C GLY A 38 23.07 29.07 12.31
N LYS A 39 23.75 28.34 13.20
CA LYS A 39 23.96 26.90 13.06
C LYS A 39 23.15 26.14 14.09
N ASN A 40 22.16 25.35 13.64
CA ASN A 40 21.11 24.78 14.46
C ASN A 40 21.26 23.25 14.68
N GLU A 41 22.38 22.67 14.15
CA GLU A 41 22.69 21.24 14.26
C GLU A 41 24.21 21.05 14.37
N TYR A 42 24.63 20.23 15.34
CA TYR A 42 26.05 19.91 15.57
C TYR A 42 26.20 18.39 15.77
N PRO A 43 26.87 17.67 14.86
CA PRO A 43 27.32 16.32 15.12
C PRO A 43 28.49 16.35 16.12
N LEU A 44 28.38 15.52 17.17
CA LEU A 44 29.35 15.57 18.26
C LEU A 44 30.45 14.51 18.16
N GLY A 45 30.27 13.46 17.35
CA GLY A 45 31.08 12.24 17.39
C GLY A 45 32.59 12.45 17.34
N THR A 46 33.11 13.43 16.54
CA THR A 46 34.54 13.77 16.48
C THR A 46 35.02 14.64 17.63
N HIS A 47 34.14 15.05 18.52
CA HIS A 47 34.41 15.85 19.71
C HIS A 47 34.23 15.07 21.01
N VAL A 48 34.09 13.75 20.90
CA VAL A 48 33.82 12.84 22.03
C VAL A 48 35.07 12.10 22.41
N ASP A 49 35.38 12.12 23.69
CA ASP A 49 36.33 11.22 24.32
C ASP A 49 35.55 10.07 24.95
N TYR A 50 36.07 8.84 24.91
CA TYR A 50 35.41 7.68 25.48
C TYR A 50 36.36 6.75 26.23
N LEU A 51 35.82 6.02 27.20
CA LEU A 51 36.55 5.13 28.09
C LEU A 51 35.75 3.83 28.27
N GLU A 52 36.45 2.69 28.18
CA GLU A 52 35.87 1.38 28.52
C GLU A 52 35.97 1.13 30.04
N ASP A 53 34.84 0.83 30.65
CA ASP A 53 34.72 0.44 32.07
C ASP A 53 34.33 -1.03 32.15
N ARG A 54 35.32 -1.92 32.09
CA ARG A 54 35.12 -3.37 31.99
C ARG A 54 34.48 -3.96 33.23
N ASP A 55 34.88 -3.45 34.38
CA ASP A 55 34.48 -4.00 35.68
C ASP A 55 33.36 -3.16 36.32
N GLU A 56 32.86 -2.15 35.62
CA GLU A 56 31.82 -1.22 36.09
C GLU A 56 32.19 -0.52 37.42
N ARG A 57 33.45 -0.17 37.57
CA ARG A 57 34.01 0.37 38.82
C ARG A 57 33.93 1.89 38.89
N PHE A 58 33.90 2.58 37.72
CA PHE A 58 34.01 4.02 37.72
C PHE A 58 32.67 4.68 38.01
N LEU A 59 32.68 5.57 38.96
CA LEU A 59 31.61 6.52 39.22
C LEU A 59 31.91 7.86 38.52
N ILE A 60 30.95 8.73 38.43
CA ILE A 60 31.11 10.07 37.82
C ILE A 60 32.28 10.86 38.50
N GLY A 61 32.44 10.70 39.81
CA GLY A 61 33.52 11.31 40.58
C GLY A 61 34.91 10.89 40.09
N ASP A 62 35.10 9.59 39.83
CA ASP A 62 36.36 9.02 39.34
C ASP A 62 36.70 9.53 37.93
N ILE A 63 35.68 9.63 37.05
CA ILE A 63 35.86 10.12 35.69
C ILE A 63 36.19 11.62 35.66
N THR A 64 35.62 12.38 36.59
CA THR A 64 35.89 13.84 36.68
C THR A 64 37.20 14.17 37.40
N ALA A 65 37.57 13.39 38.41
CA ALA A 65 38.81 13.57 39.20
C ALA A 65 40.02 12.89 38.57
N GLY A 66 39.83 11.77 37.84
CA GLY A 66 40.92 10.93 37.32
C GLY A 66 41.77 11.52 36.20
N GLY A 67 41.37 12.66 35.64
CA GLY A 67 42.13 13.49 34.71
C GLY A 67 42.92 12.71 33.64
N ASN A 68 44.24 12.84 33.68
CA ASN A 68 45.14 12.23 32.69
C ASN A 68 45.57 10.79 33.00
N GLU A 69 45.12 10.15 34.10
CA GLU A 69 45.52 8.81 34.48
C GLU A 69 44.64 7.73 33.86
N LEU A 70 43.41 8.08 33.43
CA LEU A 70 42.50 7.15 32.79
C LEU A 70 42.83 6.90 31.33
N PRO A 71 42.65 5.66 30.79
CA PRO A 71 42.93 5.34 29.38
C PRO A 71 41.84 5.88 28.44
N ILE A 72 41.65 7.19 28.40
CA ILE A 72 40.66 7.87 27.59
C ILE A 72 41.12 7.87 26.12
N MET A 73 40.23 7.48 25.24
CA MET A 73 40.42 7.47 23.79
C MET A 73 39.63 8.61 23.14
N HIS A 74 40.19 9.21 22.11
CA HIS A 74 39.52 10.24 21.33
C HIS A 74 38.84 9.62 20.08
N SER A 75 37.61 10.05 19.78
CA SER A 75 36.90 9.60 18.61
C SER A 75 37.30 10.44 17.37
N THR A 76 37.63 9.70 16.30
CA THR A 76 37.87 10.30 14.97
C THR A 76 36.68 10.13 14.04
N LYS A 77 35.58 9.50 14.51
CA LYS A 77 34.41 9.17 13.71
C LYS A 77 33.21 10.02 14.13
N GLU A 78 32.45 10.50 13.16
CA GLU A 78 31.20 11.20 13.43
C GLU A 78 30.17 10.27 14.11
N ASN A 79 30.10 9.02 13.70
CA ASN A 79 29.25 8.00 14.31
C ASN A 79 30.12 6.95 15.00
N ILE A 80 30.22 7.05 16.32
CA ILE A 80 30.99 6.12 17.15
C ILE A 80 30.28 4.77 17.14
N ASN A 81 31.00 3.72 16.80
CA ASN A 81 30.51 2.34 16.85
C ASN A 81 31.62 1.44 17.41
N LEU A 82 31.42 0.96 18.62
CA LEU A 82 32.37 0.12 19.37
C LEU A 82 32.00 -1.37 19.30
N GLY A 83 30.91 -1.71 18.54
CA GLY A 83 30.46 -3.07 18.39
C GLY A 83 29.75 -3.61 19.64
N PHE A 84 29.74 -4.94 19.78
CA PHE A 84 29.15 -5.61 20.95
C PHE A 84 30.17 -5.66 22.07
N SER A 85 29.79 -5.17 23.24
CA SER A 85 30.62 -5.16 24.44
C SER A 85 29.78 -5.49 25.66
N SER A 86 30.33 -6.22 26.60
CA SER A 86 29.74 -6.43 27.94
C SER A 86 30.09 -5.33 28.93
N SER A 87 31.04 -4.47 28.56
CA SER A 87 31.55 -3.38 29.41
C SER A 87 30.55 -2.22 29.41
N ALA A 88 30.55 -1.43 30.45
CA ALA A 88 30.02 -0.08 30.40
C ALA A 88 31.00 0.85 29.70
N TRP A 89 30.49 1.87 29.05
CA TRP A 89 31.28 2.84 28.33
C TRP A 89 30.94 4.23 28.78
N TRP A 90 31.98 5.04 29.07
CA TRP A 90 31.87 6.43 29.42
C TRP A 90 32.24 7.29 28.22
N PHE A 91 31.42 8.33 27.96
CA PHE A 91 31.63 9.30 26.91
C PHE A 91 31.69 10.69 27.54
N ARG A 92 32.67 11.49 27.13
CA ARG A 92 32.86 12.87 27.58
C ARG A 92 32.91 13.78 26.36
N PHE A 93 32.23 14.87 26.41
CA PHE A 93 32.29 15.93 25.39
C PHE A 93 32.03 17.30 26.03
N THR A 94 32.61 18.34 25.42
CA THR A 94 32.46 19.69 25.90
C THR A 94 31.77 20.54 24.88
N VAL A 95 30.77 21.30 25.29
CA VAL A 95 30.04 22.25 24.46
C VAL A 95 30.24 23.65 25.00
N LYS A 96 30.53 24.60 24.14
CA LYS A 96 30.68 26.03 24.48
C LYS A 96 29.73 26.85 23.64
N ASN A 97 28.81 27.54 24.27
CA ASN A 97 27.94 28.49 23.60
C ASN A 97 28.67 29.83 23.44
N LEU A 98 29.05 30.19 22.22
CA LEU A 98 29.78 31.43 21.94
C LEU A 98 28.84 32.63 21.81
N ASP A 99 27.83 32.48 20.96
CA ASP A 99 26.97 33.62 20.59
C ASP A 99 25.58 33.21 20.12
N HIS A 100 25.14 32.01 20.48
CA HIS A 100 23.79 31.58 20.15
C HIS A 100 22.81 32.17 21.15
N ASP A 101 21.85 32.97 20.68
CA ASP A 101 20.86 33.63 21.53
C ASP A 101 19.93 32.63 22.23
N ASN A 102 19.71 31.44 21.63
CA ASN A 102 18.95 30.36 22.24
C ASN A 102 19.87 29.52 23.12
N GLY A 103 19.64 29.54 24.43
CA GLY A 103 20.33 28.66 25.38
C GLY A 103 19.78 27.23 25.43
N ARG A 104 18.62 26.95 24.85
CA ARG A 104 17.96 25.65 24.90
C ARG A 104 18.37 24.77 23.74
N TRP A 105 18.83 23.57 24.07
CA TRP A 105 19.30 22.58 23.13
C TRP A 105 18.72 21.23 23.47
N LEU A 106 18.61 20.36 22.46
CA LEU A 106 18.28 18.94 22.59
C LEU A 106 19.50 18.11 22.23
N LEU A 107 19.99 17.32 23.18
CA LEU A 107 20.98 16.30 22.88
C LEU A 107 20.25 15.02 22.45
N GLU A 108 20.54 14.58 21.24
CA GLU A 108 20.05 13.32 20.69
C GLU A 108 21.14 12.25 20.74
N LEU A 109 20.82 11.09 21.30
CA LEU A 109 21.52 9.83 21.09
C LEU A 109 20.68 9.01 20.09
N GLY A 110 21.06 9.05 18.82
CA GLY A 110 20.28 8.57 17.68
C GLY A 110 20.31 7.06 17.46
N TYR A 111 20.36 6.27 18.53
CA TYR A 111 20.28 4.82 18.49
C TYR A 111 19.35 4.32 19.60
N PRO A 112 18.18 3.73 19.28
CA PRO A 112 17.12 3.46 20.26
C PRO A 112 17.33 2.22 21.11
N HIS A 113 18.37 1.40 20.87
CA HIS A 113 18.56 0.07 21.48
C HIS A 113 19.66 0.04 22.54
N HIS A 114 19.79 1.08 23.33
CA HIS A 114 20.64 1.05 24.52
C HIS A 114 19.82 0.66 25.74
N ASP A 115 20.29 -0.38 26.46
CA ASP A 115 19.58 -0.90 27.62
C ASP A 115 19.55 0.11 28.76
N TYR A 116 20.70 0.74 29.08
CA TYR A 116 20.86 1.72 30.15
C TYR A 116 21.70 2.89 29.65
N VAL A 117 21.16 4.08 29.78
CA VAL A 117 21.80 5.35 29.46
C VAL A 117 21.71 6.27 30.67
N GLU A 118 22.85 6.69 31.18
CA GLU A 118 22.97 7.65 32.27
C GLU A 118 23.66 8.90 31.76
N PHE A 119 22.98 10.03 31.82
CA PHE A 119 23.48 11.28 31.31
C PHE A 119 23.68 12.28 32.46
N TYR A 120 24.91 12.75 32.62
CA TYR A 120 25.36 13.61 33.70
C TYR A 120 25.57 15.04 33.19
N VAL A 121 24.78 15.96 33.71
CA VAL A 121 24.78 17.38 33.34
C VAL A 121 25.26 18.21 34.57
N PRO A 122 26.23 19.11 34.44
CA PRO A 122 26.67 19.94 35.55
C PRO A 122 25.50 20.75 36.15
N ASN A 123 25.35 20.73 37.47
CA ASN A 123 24.23 21.36 38.17
C ASN A 123 24.52 22.80 38.66
N GLY A 124 25.71 23.37 38.32
CA GLY A 124 26.12 24.70 38.73
C GLY A 124 26.55 24.83 40.22
N LYS A 125 26.40 23.75 41.02
CA LYS A 125 26.75 23.69 42.44
C LYS A 125 27.98 22.81 42.70
N GLY A 126 28.77 22.55 41.68
CA GLY A 126 29.99 21.71 41.75
C GLY A 126 29.73 20.20 41.60
N GLY A 127 28.49 19.78 41.29
CA GLY A 127 28.12 18.42 41.03
C GLY A 127 27.38 18.22 39.70
N TYR A 128 26.80 17.05 39.52
CA TYR A 128 26.06 16.66 38.31
C TYR A 128 24.62 16.28 38.63
N SER A 129 23.73 16.66 37.77
CA SER A 129 22.36 16.15 37.73
C SER A 129 22.34 14.92 36.81
N LEU A 130 21.76 13.83 37.30
CA LEU A 130 21.65 12.59 36.55
C LEU A 130 20.30 12.51 35.83
N LYS A 131 20.34 12.30 34.53
CA LYS A 131 19.20 11.97 33.68
C LYS A 131 19.34 10.53 33.23
N ILE A 132 18.27 9.75 33.36
CA ILE A 132 18.29 8.31 33.13
C ILE A 132 17.37 7.97 31.97
N ALA A 133 17.85 7.15 31.05
CA ALA A 133 17.08 6.60 29.93
C ALA A 133 17.52 5.16 29.65
N GLY A 134 16.94 4.54 28.65
CA GLY A 134 17.26 3.18 28.20
C GLY A 134 16.01 2.44 27.72
N ASP A 135 16.20 1.40 26.91
CA ASP A 135 15.09 0.58 26.42
C ASP A 135 14.68 -0.53 27.40
N GLN A 136 15.50 -0.78 28.43
CA GLN A 136 15.15 -1.63 29.58
C GLN A 136 14.40 -0.85 30.69
N ARG A 137 13.95 0.35 30.37
CA ARG A 137 13.11 1.18 31.25
C ARG A 137 11.81 1.53 30.54
N PRO A 138 10.68 1.69 31.26
CA PRO A 138 9.41 2.11 30.65
C PRO A 138 9.58 3.37 29.79
N PHE A 139 8.96 3.39 28.61
CA PHE A 139 9.10 4.48 27.65
C PHE A 139 8.73 5.85 28.24
N VAL A 140 7.72 5.87 29.12
CA VAL A 140 7.26 7.07 29.83
C VAL A 140 8.34 7.74 30.69
N MET A 141 9.40 7.03 31.06
CA MET A 141 10.52 7.61 31.83
C MET A 141 11.46 8.47 30.99
N ARG A 142 11.32 8.48 29.67
CA ARG A 142 12.10 9.36 28.79
C ARG A 142 11.72 10.81 29.02
N GLU A 143 12.70 11.66 29.16
CA GLU A 143 12.47 13.11 29.37
C GLU A 143 11.70 13.76 28.20
N VAL A 144 12.00 13.33 26.98
CA VAL A 144 11.25 13.67 25.76
C VAL A 144 10.74 12.39 25.13
N GLN A 145 9.44 12.34 24.87
CA GLN A 145 8.81 11.17 24.25
C GLN A 145 9.21 11.08 22.77
N ASN A 146 10.21 10.27 22.49
CA ASN A 146 10.70 10.04 21.13
C ASN A 146 11.38 8.66 21.07
N ARG A 147 11.40 8.05 19.90
CA ARG A 147 12.05 6.75 19.64
C ARG A 147 13.56 6.76 19.96
N ASN A 148 14.27 7.89 19.74
CA ASN A 148 15.63 8.11 20.16
C ASN A 148 15.69 8.69 21.58
N PHE A 149 16.84 8.61 22.23
CA PHE A 149 17.02 9.22 23.54
C PHE A 149 17.33 10.71 23.38
N LEU A 150 16.46 11.52 23.93
CA LEU A 150 16.56 12.99 23.89
C LEU A 150 16.67 13.56 25.30
N PHE A 151 17.58 14.48 25.45
CA PHE A 151 17.83 15.17 26.72
C PHE A 151 17.81 16.69 26.50
N ASN A 152 17.00 17.39 27.29
CA ASN A 152 17.01 18.86 27.27
C ASN A 152 18.30 19.35 27.91
N LEU A 153 18.93 20.32 27.28
CA LEU A 153 20.12 21.00 27.78
C LEU A 153 19.90 22.50 27.74
N ASP A 154 20.32 23.12 28.83
CA ASP A 154 20.34 24.57 28.94
C ASP A 154 21.81 25.04 28.98
N ILE A 155 22.29 25.65 27.90
CA ILE A 155 23.70 26.07 27.74
C ILE A 155 23.72 27.57 27.60
N PRO A 156 23.85 28.31 28.71
CA PRO A 156 23.83 29.77 28.67
C PRO A 156 24.92 30.35 27.78
N ARG A 157 24.66 31.51 27.20
CA ARG A 157 25.62 32.24 26.37
C ARG A 157 26.96 32.46 27.10
N ASN A 158 28.05 32.31 26.38
CA ASN A 158 29.42 32.42 26.87
C ASN A 158 29.81 31.43 27.99
N ARG A 159 29.03 30.34 28.14
CA ARG A 159 29.35 29.25 29.05
C ARG A 159 29.88 28.03 28.30
N SER A 160 30.80 27.34 28.96
CA SER A 160 31.28 26.03 28.55
C SER A 160 30.76 24.99 29.52
N MET A 161 30.35 23.86 28.99
CA MET A 161 29.77 22.76 29.78
C MET A 161 30.38 21.43 29.32
N THR A 162 31.00 20.70 30.25
CA THR A 162 31.49 19.34 29.99
C THR A 162 30.43 18.36 30.47
N LEU A 163 30.01 17.48 29.58
CA LEU A 163 28.95 16.55 29.74
C LEU A 163 29.51 15.12 29.72
N TYR A 164 28.90 14.24 30.50
CA TYR A 164 29.30 12.84 30.55
C TYR A 164 28.09 11.94 30.34
N MET A 165 28.32 10.86 29.62
CA MET A 165 27.30 9.85 29.36
C MET A 165 27.87 8.46 29.63
N ARG A 166 27.18 7.65 30.43
CA ARG A 166 27.51 6.25 30.65
C ARG A 166 26.48 5.39 29.93
N ILE A 167 26.95 4.47 29.10
CA ILE A 167 26.10 3.55 28.36
C ILE A 167 26.53 2.12 28.72
N LYS A 168 25.53 1.31 29.08
CA LYS A 168 25.68 -0.15 29.24
C LYS A 168 24.59 -0.84 28.43
N THR A 169 24.96 -1.76 27.54
CA THR A 169 24.01 -2.39 26.65
C THR A 169 24.51 -3.77 26.19
N GLU A 170 23.58 -4.72 26.05
CA GLU A 170 23.82 -6.00 25.36
C GLU A 170 23.80 -5.85 23.83
N SER A 171 23.26 -4.72 23.32
CA SER A 171 23.27 -4.39 21.91
C SER A 171 24.62 -3.84 21.44
N SER A 172 24.75 -3.48 20.18
CA SER A 172 25.95 -2.79 19.69
C SER A 172 26.05 -1.39 20.30
N VAL A 173 27.20 -1.05 20.85
CA VAL A 173 27.49 0.31 21.40
C VAL A 173 27.66 1.26 20.23
N GLN A 174 26.56 1.87 19.77
CA GLN A 174 26.52 2.88 18.71
C GLN A 174 26.11 4.22 19.31
N VAL A 175 26.95 5.22 19.18
CA VAL A 175 26.77 6.50 19.87
C VAL A 175 26.79 7.67 18.87
N PRO A 176 25.78 7.75 17.98
CA PRO A 176 25.59 8.90 17.12
C PRO A 176 24.97 10.05 17.95
N LEU A 177 25.84 10.92 18.46
CA LEU A 177 25.45 12.07 19.26
C LEU A 177 25.29 13.30 18.39
N ARG A 178 24.17 13.98 18.53
CA ARG A 178 23.88 15.26 17.87
C ARG A 178 23.27 16.25 18.84
N LEU A 179 23.63 17.48 18.69
CA LEU A 179 23.02 18.59 19.43
C LEU A 179 22.17 19.41 18.46
N TRP A 180 20.92 19.58 18.82
CA TRP A 180 19.92 20.23 17.99
C TRP A 180 19.33 21.48 18.65
N GLU A 181 19.07 22.47 17.83
CA GLU A 181 18.11 23.49 18.21
C GLU A 181 16.69 22.90 18.16
N PRO A 182 15.83 23.16 19.18
CA PRO A 182 14.52 22.49 19.29
C PRO A 182 13.61 22.65 18.06
N VAL A 183 13.59 23.83 17.42
CA VAL A 183 12.76 24.07 16.22
C VAL A 183 13.30 23.25 15.05
N ARG A 184 14.59 23.24 14.84
CA ARG A 184 15.24 22.47 13.78
C ARG A 184 15.04 20.95 13.97
N PHE A 185 15.10 20.49 15.22
CA PHE A 185 14.80 19.10 15.54
C PHE A 185 13.35 18.74 15.17
N ALA A 186 12.37 19.59 15.51
CA ALA A 186 10.98 19.35 15.17
C ALA A 186 10.75 19.27 13.64
N GLU A 187 11.40 20.13 12.86
CA GLU A 187 11.35 20.08 11.38
C GLU A 187 11.93 18.78 10.85
N MET A 188 13.06 18.34 11.38
CA MET A 188 13.70 17.08 10.98
C MET A 188 12.82 15.89 11.30
N VAL A 189 12.29 15.82 12.55
CA VAL A 189 11.39 14.72 12.97
C VAL A 189 10.13 14.69 12.13
N ASN A 190 9.51 15.82 11.82
CA ASN A 190 8.34 15.87 10.94
C ASN A 190 8.65 15.26 9.54
N SER A 191 9.76 15.67 8.94
CA SER A 191 10.20 15.13 7.65
C SER A 191 10.44 13.62 7.71
N GLU A 192 11.05 13.14 8.78
CA GLU A 192 11.31 11.72 9.02
C GLU A 192 10.01 10.94 9.22
N GLN A 193 9.06 11.48 9.98
CA GLN A 193 7.76 10.87 10.22
C GLN A 193 6.94 10.72 8.93
N TYR A 194 6.99 11.68 8.01
CA TYR A 194 6.34 11.54 6.69
C TYR A 194 6.95 10.39 5.89
N GLY A 195 8.27 10.26 5.87
CA GLY A 195 8.97 9.16 5.18
C GLY A 195 8.63 7.78 5.76
N LEU A 196 8.67 7.67 7.09
CA LEU A 196 8.33 6.43 7.79
C LEU A 196 6.83 6.12 7.67
N GLY A 197 5.96 7.13 7.77
CA GLY A 197 4.52 6.99 7.60
C GLY A 197 4.16 6.46 6.22
N LEU A 198 4.78 6.99 5.16
CA LEU A 198 4.63 6.49 3.79
C LEU A 198 5.08 5.03 3.68
N TYR A 199 6.24 4.68 4.24
CA TYR A 199 6.74 3.31 4.24
C TYR A 199 5.77 2.35 4.92
N TYR A 200 5.38 2.64 6.16
CA TYR A 200 4.45 1.78 6.90
C TYR A 200 3.05 1.74 6.28
N GLY A 201 2.62 2.85 5.68
CA GLY A 201 1.39 2.90 4.90
C GLY A 201 1.41 1.97 3.69
N ILE A 202 2.49 1.97 2.91
CA ILE A 202 2.68 1.02 1.79
C ILE A 202 2.66 -0.42 2.30
N MET A 203 3.41 -0.73 3.38
CA MET A 203 3.45 -2.08 3.93
C MET A 203 2.07 -2.54 4.42
N LEU A 204 1.33 -1.67 5.09
CA LEU A 204 -0.03 -1.97 5.56
C LEU A 204 -0.99 -2.24 4.39
N VAL A 205 -0.95 -1.42 3.34
CA VAL A 205 -1.75 -1.62 2.14
C VAL A 205 -1.40 -2.97 1.48
N MET A 206 -0.11 -3.32 1.39
CA MET A 206 0.33 -4.61 0.84
C MET A 206 -0.16 -5.80 1.69
N ILE A 207 -0.14 -5.67 3.03
CA ILE A 207 -0.66 -6.68 3.95
C ILE A 207 -2.17 -6.87 3.72
N LEU A 208 -2.95 -5.80 3.77
CA LEU A 208 -4.41 -5.85 3.62
C LEU A 208 -4.83 -6.32 2.24
N TYR A 209 -4.20 -5.82 1.19
CA TYR A 209 -4.47 -6.21 -0.19
C TYR A 209 -4.21 -7.72 -0.42
N ASN A 210 -3.06 -8.23 0.00
CA ASN A 210 -2.74 -9.64 -0.19
C ASN A 210 -3.51 -10.56 0.76
N LEU A 211 -3.89 -10.06 1.95
CA LEU A 211 -4.80 -10.78 2.84
C LEU A 211 -6.20 -10.89 2.22
N PHE A 212 -6.70 -9.82 1.62
CA PHE A 212 -7.93 -9.83 0.86
C PHE A 212 -7.87 -10.83 -0.31
N LEU A 213 -6.79 -10.81 -1.09
CA LEU A 213 -6.58 -11.78 -2.16
C LEU A 213 -6.51 -13.22 -1.63
N PHE A 214 -5.90 -13.44 -0.47
CA PHE A 214 -5.90 -14.77 0.17
C PHE A 214 -7.30 -15.29 0.45
N PHE A 215 -8.19 -14.47 1.01
CA PHE A 215 -9.58 -14.88 1.26
C PHE A 215 -10.33 -15.22 -0.04
N GLY A 216 -10.00 -14.53 -1.13
CA GLY A 216 -10.56 -14.80 -2.44
C GLY A 216 -10.01 -16.05 -3.12
N ILE A 217 -8.71 -16.18 -3.15
CA ILE A 217 -8.00 -17.20 -3.94
C ILE A 217 -7.75 -18.46 -3.12
N ARG A 218 -7.59 -18.34 -1.79
CA ARG A 218 -7.27 -19.40 -0.82
C ARG A 218 -5.99 -20.18 -1.14
N GLU A 219 -5.03 -19.55 -1.82
CA GLU A 219 -3.71 -20.12 -2.09
C GLU A 219 -2.75 -19.85 -0.94
N LYS A 220 -2.10 -20.89 -0.41
CA LYS A 220 -1.19 -20.82 0.75
C LYS A 220 -0.02 -19.85 0.54
N THR A 221 0.38 -19.57 -0.68
CA THR A 221 1.47 -18.65 -1.00
C THR A 221 1.15 -17.23 -0.57
N TYR A 222 -0.13 -16.80 -0.68
CA TYR A 222 -0.54 -15.46 -0.25
C TYR A 222 -0.47 -15.29 1.28
N ILE A 223 -0.92 -16.27 2.06
CA ILE A 223 -0.86 -16.16 3.53
C ILE A 223 0.59 -16.21 4.05
N LEU A 224 1.46 -16.99 3.40
CA LEU A 224 2.89 -16.98 3.71
C LEU A 224 3.54 -15.63 3.39
N TYR A 225 3.14 -15.01 2.28
CA TYR A 225 3.58 -13.67 1.93
C TYR A 225 3.09 -12.62 2.93
N VAL A 226 1.80 -12.65 3.29
CA VAL A 226 1.22 -11.76 4.32
C VAL A 226 1.96 -11.91 5.65
N ALA A 227 2.19 -13.15 6.09
CA ALA A 227 2.96 -13.41 7.31
C ALA A 227 4.38 -12.83 7.23
N TYR A 228 5.06 -13.01 6.08
CA TYR A 228 6.39 -12.44 5.85
C TYR A 228 6.39 -10.92 5.97
N ILE A 229 5.54 -10.22 5.19
CA ILE A 229 5.56 -8.75 5.20
C ILE A 229 5.08 -8.17 6.52
N THR A 230 4.16 -8.84 7.22
CA THR A 230 3.70 -8.43 8.57
C THR A 230 4.86 -8.50 9.56
N VAL A 231 5.56 -9.63 9.61
CA VAL A 231 6.68 -9.82 10.53
C VAL A 231 7.88 -8.94 10.14
N LEU A 232 8.14 -8.75 8.84
CA LEU A 232 9.16 -7.80 8.35
C LEU A 232 8.85 -6.37 8.77
N THR A 233 7.59 -5.94 8.64
CA THR A 233 7.15 -4.60 9.07
C THR A 233 7.36 -4.44 10.57
N LEU A 234 6.99 -5.44 11.36
CA LEU A 234 7.21 -5.45 12.81
C LEU A 234 8.71 -5.41 13.16
N ALA A 235 9.56 -6.14 12.42
CA ALA A 235 11.00 -6.08 12.59
C ALA A 235 11.56 -4.68 12.32
N GLN A 236 11.10 -4.02 11.25
CA GLN A 236 11.49 -2.64 10.95
C GLN A 236 10.99 -1.64 12.00
N MET A 237 9.76 -1.79 12.50
CA MET A 237 9.25 -0.97 13.61
C MET A 237 10.09 -1.17 14.87
N SER A 238 10.46 -2.41 15.17
CA SER A 238 11.29 -2.73 16.33
C SER A 238 12.70 -2.14 16.18
N LEU A 239 13.36 -2.31 15.03
CA LEU A 239 14.69 -1.76 14.75
C LEU A 239 14.72 -0.23 14.77
N ASN A 240 13.63 0.42 14.36
CA ASN A 240 13.52 1.88 14.37
C ASN A 240 13.09 2.45 15.74
N GLY A 241 12.85 1.59 16.75
CA GLY A 241 12.38 2.00 18.07
C GLY A 241 10.88 2.35 18.14
N LEU A 242 10.16 2.38 17.01
CA LEU A 242 8.74 2.74 16.96
C LEU A 242 7.85 1.68 17.60
N ALA A 243 8.24 0.41 17.55
CA ALA A 243 7.47 -0.65 18.19
C ALA A 243 7.46 -0.50 19.71
N PHE A 244 8.59 -0.08 20.31
CA PHE A 244 8.65 0.23 21.73
C PHE A 244 7.84 1.46 22.10
N GLU A 245 7.87 2.50 21.25
CA GLU A 245 7.10 3.73 21.46
C GLU A 245 5.58 3.50 21.42
N TYR A 246 5.07 2.74 20.41
CA TYR A 246 3.64 2.66 20.12
C TYR A 246 2.96 1.34 20.50
N LEU A 247 3.68 0.20 20.44
CA LEU A 247 3.05 -1.10 20.62
C LEU A 247 3.22 -1.67 22.04
N TRP A 248 4.39 -1.47 22.67
CA TRP A 248 4.67 -2.00 24.02
C TRP A 248 5.50 -1.08 24.91
N PRO A 249 5.10 0.18 25.11
CA PRO A 249 5.88 1.18 25.87
C PRO A 249 6.11 0.80 27.34
N ASN A 250 5.25 -0.08 27.88
CA ASN A 250 5.30 -0.50 29.27
C ASN A 250 5.95 -1.88 29.48
N TRP A 251 6.48 -2.48 28.39
CA TRP A 251 7.10 -3.82 28.46
C TRP A 251 8.55 -3.83 27.99
N PRO A 252 9.48 -3.22 28.76
CA PRO A 252 10.89 -3.09 28.37
C PRO A 252 11.57 -4.43 28.09
N TRP A 253 11.32 -5.46 28.91
CA TRP A 253 11.89 -6.80 28.74
C TRP A 253 11.57 -7.44 27.38
N TRP A 254 10.47 -7.01 26.74
CA TRP A 254 10.02 -7.50 25.44
C TRP A 254 10.79 -6.83 24.27
N THR A 255 11.36 -5.65 24.48
CA THR A 255 11.97 -4.84 23.43
C THR A 255 13.06 -5.60 22.68
N ASN A 256 14.10 -6.06 23.36
CA ASN A 256 15.20 -6.81 22.74
C ASN A 256 14.73 -8.17 22.17
N LYS A 257 13.80 -8.83 22.85
CA LYS A 257 13.23 -10.11 22.40
C LYS A 257 12.40 -9.96 21.15
N SER A 258 11.60 -8.92 21.05
CA SER A 258 10.75 -8.63 19.88
C SER A 258 11.58 -8.35 18.62
N VAL A 259 12.73 -7.68 18.75
CA VAL A 259 13.65 -7.46 17.63
C VAL A 259 14.14 -8.81 17.09
N LEU A 260 14.69 -9.67 17.95
CA LEU A 260 15.21 -10.96 17.52
C LEU A 260 14.10 -11.87 16.98
N LEU A 261 12.96 -11.96 17.67
CA LEU A 261 11.83 -12.78 17.26
C LEU A 261 11.30 -12.36 15.88
N SER A 262 11.15 -11.08 15.63
CA SER A 262 10.66 -10.57 14.35
C SER A 262 11.69 -10.70 13.22
N LEU A 263 12.98 -10.56 13.51
CA LEU A 263 14.03 -10.81 12.52
C LEU A 263 14.11 -12.29 12.12
N PHE A 264 14.15 -13.20 13.07
CA PHE A 264 14.12 -14.63 12.77
C PHE A 264 12.82 -15.05 12.10
N GLY A 265 11.69 -14.50 12.56
CA GLY A 265 10.37 -14.73 11.96
C GLY A 265 10.30 -14.26 10.51
N SER A 266 10.89 -13.10 10.19
CA SER A 266 10.92 -12.61 8.80
C SER A 266 11.75 -13.52 7.89
N ILE A 267 12.90 -14.03 8.35
CA ILE A 267 13.71 -15.03 7.63
C ILE A 267 12.93 -16.33 7.44
N PHE A 268 12.26 -16.80 8.48
CA PHE A 268 11.45 -18.01 8.47
C PHE A 268 10.33 -17.93 7.41
N PHE A 269 9.48 -16.90 7.52
CA PHE A 269 8.35 -16.76 6.60
C PHE A 269 8.79 -16.42 5.17
N LEU A 270 9.84 -15.62 4.99
CA LEU A 270 10.41 -15.35 3.67
C LEU A 270 10.92 -16.63 3.01
N THR A 271 11.56 -17.50 3.78
CA THR A 271 12.07 -18.78 3.29
C THR A 271 10.93 -19.72 2.89
N LEU A 272 9.88 -19.83 3.74
CA LEU A 272 8.70 -20.64 3.41
C LEU A 272 7.94 -20.09 2.21
N PHE A 273 7.79 -18.77 2.14
CA PHE A 273 7.20 -18.08 0.99
C PHE A 273 7.99 -18.34 -0.29
N GLY A 274 9.31 -18.14 -0.27
CA GLY A 274 10.18 -18.37 -1.43
C GLY A 274 10.11 -19.81 -1.94
N ARG A 275 10.07 -20.79 -1.02
CA ARG A 275 9.89 -22.20 -1.38
C ARG A 275 8.56 -22.46 -2.08
N ALA A 276 7.48 -21.92 -1.53
CA ALA A 276 6.14 -22.06 -2.10
C ALA A 276 5.99 -21.28 -3.43
N TYR A 277 6.56 -20.08 -3.48
CA TYR A 277 6.49 -19.21 -4.66
C TYR A 277 7.24 -19.76 -5.86
N LEU A 278 8.49 -20.25 -5.65
CA LEU A 278 9.35 -20.80 -6.71
C LEU A 278 9.09 -22.28 -6.99
N ASP A 279 8.25 -22.93 -6.20
CA ASP A 279 8.13 -24.39 -6.18
C ASP A 279 9.51 -25.07 -6.20
N SER A 280 10.35 -24.65 -5.24
CA SER A 280 11.77 -25.01 -5.18
C SER A 280 11.98 -26.50 -5.02
N ARG A 281 11.03 -27.22 -4.41
CA ARG A 281 11.06 -28.68 -4.25
C ARG A 281 11.16 -29.38 -5.61
N THR A 282 10.37 -28.93 -6.58
CA THR A 282 10.31 -29.53 -7.93
C THR A 282 11.44 -29.04 -8.81
N HIS A 283 11.77 -27.74 -8.76
CA HIS A 283 12.66 -27.13 -9.72
C HIS A 283 14.12 -27.12 -9.28
N VAL A 284 14.43 -26.95 -7.98
CA VAL A 284 15.79 -26.81 -7.43
C VAL A 284 15.97 -27.59 -6.12
N PRO A 285 15.83 -28.93 -6.10
CA PRO A 285 15.72 -29.73 -4.88
C PRO A 285 16.95 -29.64 -3.95
N ARG A 286 18.15 -29.36 -4.48
CA ARG A 286 19.36 -29.17 -3.66
C ARG A 286 19.29 -27.88 -2.85
N LEU A 287 18.86 -26.79 -3.49
CA LEU A 287 18.67 -25.50 -2.82
C LEU A 287 17.43 -25.52 -1.90
N ASP A 288 16.41 -26.30 -2.24
CA ASP A 288 15.24 -26.50 -1.36
C ASP A 288 15.63 -27.11 -0.01
N LYS A 289 16.56 -28.08 0.01
CA LYS A 289 17.09 -28.63 1.27
C LYS A 289 17.81 -27.58 2.11
N LEU A 290 18.58 -26.68 1.46
CA LEU A 290 19.20 -25.55 2.15
C LEU A 290 18.15 -24.59 2.72
N MET A 291 17.11 -24.27 1.93
CA MET A 291 16.01 -23.41 2.41
C MET A 291 15.27 -24.04 3.60
N ILE A 292 15.05 -25.37 3.60
CA ILE A 292 14.47 -26.08 4.73
C ILE A 292 15.36 -25.94 5.98
N ALA A 293 16.68 -26.13 5.82
CA ALA A 293 17.62 -25.97 6.92
C ALA A 293 17.63 -24.53 7.46
N LEU A 294 17.58 -23.52 6.58
CA LEU A 294 17.48 -22.11 6.96
C LEU A 294 16.17 -21.82 7.71
N ALA A 295 15.05 -22.37 7.25
CA ALA A 295 13.76 -22.21 7.95
C ALA A 295 13.80 -22.87 9.35
N ALA A 296 14.32 -24.09 9.44
CA ALA A 296 14.47 -24.78 10.74
C ALA A 296 15.40 -24.04 11.69
N ALA A 297 16.53 -23.54 11.18
CA ALA A 297 17.49 -22.75 11.97
C ALA A 297 16.86 -21.41 12.42
N SER A 298 16.06 -20.77 11.57
CA SER A 298 15.34 -19.53 11.92
C SER A 298 14.28 -19.79 12.98
N PHE A 299 13.54 -20.89 12.86
CA PHE A 299 12.59 -21.31 13.90
C PHE A 299 13.27 -21.57 15.25
N LEU A 300 14.42 -22.28 15.23
CA LEU A 300 15.24 -22.45 16.44
C LEU A 300 15.71 -21.09 16.99
N GLY A 301 16.11 -20.15 16.11
CA GLY A 301 16.46 -18.77 16.49
C GLY A 301 15.31 -18.02 17.16
N MET A 302 14.07 -18.22 16.71
CA MET A 302 12.88 -17.65 17.37
C MET A 302 12.76 -18.17 18.82
N VAL A 303 12.97 -19.46 19.04
CA VAL A 303 12.95 -20.04 20.39
C VAL A 303 14.12 -19.51 21.21
N MET A 304 15.32 -19.44 20.64
CA MET A 304 16.52 -18.90 21.29
C MET A 304 16.38 -17.42 21.69
N SER A 305 15.53 -16.64 21.02
CA SER A 305 15.28 -15.24 21.37
C SER A 305 14.81 -15.03 22.81
N PHE A 306 14.26 -16.06 23.44
CA PHE A 306 13.79 -16.01 24.83
C PHE A 306 14.85 -16.41 25.87
N THR A 307 15.86 -17.17 25.47
CA THR A 307 16.80 -17.81 26.39
C THR A 307 18.26 -17.37 26.21
N ALA A 308 18.67 -17.04 25.01
CA ALA A 308 20.05 -16.67 24.70
C ALA A 308 20.30 -15.16 24.90
N PRO A 309 21.55 -14.76 25.20
CA PRO A 309 21.97 -13.36 25.22
C PRO A 309 21.68 -12.67 23.86
N TYR A 310 21.26 -11.41 23.90
CA TYR A 310 20.89 -10.63 22.72
C TYR A 310 22.00 -10.60 21.65
N SER A 311 23.26 -10.41 22.08
CA SER A 311 24.43 -10.37 21.19
C SER A 311 24.65 -11.66 20.40
N VAL A 312 24.34 -12.82 20.99
CA VAL A 312 24.42 -14.14 20.33
C VAL A 312 23.32 -14.25 19.29
N GLY A 313 22.09 -13.85 19.66
CA GLY A 313 20.94 -13.85 18.75
C GLY A 313 21.17 -12.97 17.52
N VAL A 314 21.70 -11.75 17.69
CA VAL A 314 22.00 -10.84 16.58
C VAL A 314 23.07 -11.41 15.63
N LYS A 315 24.13 -12.00 16.16
CA LYS A 315 25.16 -12.68 15.32
C LYS A 315 24.56 -13.83 14.54
N PHE A 316 23.71 -14.64 15.19
CA PHE A 316 23.07 -15.78 14.56
C PHE A 316 22.09 -15.35 13.44
N VAL A 317 21.24 -14.34 13.71
CA VAL A 317 20.33 -13.81 12.68
C VAL A 317 21.10 -13.20 11.50
N ALA A 318 22.22 -12.52 11.76
CA ALA A 318 23.05 -11.95 10.70
C ALA A 318 23.64 -13.02 9.77
N ILE A 319 24.08 -14.16 10.33
CA ILE A 319 24.56 -15.31 9.53
C ILE A 319 23.42 -15.87 8.67
N LEU A 320 22.25 -16.14 9.27
CA LEU A 320 21.11 -16.69 8.54
C LEU A 320 20.59 -15.73 7.45
N ALA A 321 20.52 -14.43 7.76
CA ALA A 321 20.14 -13.41 6.78
C ALA A 321 21.13 -13.35 5.61
N SER A 322 22.44 -13.43 5.88
CA SER A 322 23.48 -13.43 4.85
C SER A 322 23.37 -14.67 3.95
N LEU A 323 23.14 -15.84 4.54
CA LEU A 323 22.93 -17.08 3.78
C LEU A 323 21.66 -17.03 2.92
N LEU A 324 20.56 -16.50 3.46
CA LEU A 324 19.29 -16.38 2.73
C LEU A 324 19.38 -15.38 1.59
N ILE A 325 20.03 -14.23 1.82
CA ILE A 325 20.18 -13.16 0.83
C ILE A 325 21.01 -13.62 -0.38
N ILE A 326 21.88 -14.62 -0.19
CA ILE A 326 22.65 -15.26 -1.26
C ILE A 326 21.86 -16.43 -1.89
N ALA A 327 21.32 -17.32 -1.07
CA ALA A 327 20.66 -18.55 -1.54
C ALA A 327 19.37 -18.27 -2.31
N SER A 328 18.59 -17.26 -1.90
CA SER A 328 17.28 -16.95 -2.46
C SER A 328 17.34 -16.46 -3.91
N PRO A 329 18.17 -15.47 -4.27
CA PRO A 329 18.35 -15.05 -5.66
C PRO A 329 18.94 -16.15 -6.55
N ILE A 330 19.85 -16.97 -6.01
CA ILE A 330 20.42 -18.12 -6.75
C ILE A 330 19.31 -19.13 -7.09
N ALA A 331 18.44 -19.45 -6.12
CA ALA A 331 17.31 -20.33 -6.36
C ALA A 331 16.36 -19.75 -7.41
N ALA A 332 16.04 -18.45 -7.29
CA ALA A 332 15.19 -17.73 -8.25
C ALA A 332 15.80 -17.72 -9.66
N PHE A 333 17.11 -17.49 -9.78
CA PHE A 333 17.82 -17.51 -11.05
C PHE A 333 17.73 -18.87 -11.75
N PHE A 334 17.96 -19.97 -11.02
CA PHE A 334 17.82 -21.30 -11.59
C PHE A 334 16.38 -21.65 -11.96
N CYS A 335 15.38 -21.20 -11.16
CA CYS A 335 13.98 -21.34 -11.50
C CYS A 335 13.63 -20.53 -12.76
N TRP A 336 14.09 -19.29 -12.87
CA TRP A 336 13.93 -18.46 -14.06
C TRP A 336 14.50 -19.11 -15.32
N ARG A 337 15.73 -19.67 -15.24
CA ARG A 337 16.33 -20.43 -16.35
C ARG A 337 15.51 -21.66 -16.75
N LYS A 338 14.80 -22.26 -15.82
CA LYS A 338 13.86 -23.37 -16.07
C LYS A 338 12.47 -22.89 -16.50
N LYS A 339 12.32 -21.60 -16.81
CA LYS A 339 11.06 -20.98 -17.27
C LYS A 339 9.91 -21.10 -16.26
N VAL A 340 10.23 -21.13 -14.95
CA VAL A 340 9.19 -21.09 -13.92
C VAL A 340 8.48 -19.74 -14.01
N PRO A 341 7.15 -19.74 -14.12
CA PRO A 341 6.38 -18.51 -14.18
C PRO A 341 6.68 -17.60 -13.00
N SER A 342 6.76 -16.29 -13.27
CA SER A 342 6.92 -15.24 -12.24
C SER A 342 8.24 -15.28 -11.44
N ALA A 343 9.16 -16.24 -11.65
CA ALA A 343 10.45 -16.29 -10.97
C ALA A 343 11.31 -15.03 -11.21
N GLN A 344 11.13 -14.35 -12.33
CA GLN A 344 11.76 -13.07 -12.64
C GLN A 344 11.38 -11.96 -11.64
N TYR A 345 10.10 -11.87 -11.24
CA TYR A 345 9.65 -10.88 -10.26
C TYR A 345 10.30 -11.11 -8.91
N TYR A 346 10.43 -12.38 -8.50
CA TYR A 346 11.12 -12.74 -7.27
C TYR A 346 12.60 -12.33 -7.31
N LEU A 347 13.29 -12.62 -8.43
CA LEU A 347 14.70 -12.25 -8.60
C LEU A 347 14.89 -10.73 -8.54
N ILE A 348 14.08 -9.96 -9.29
CA ILE A 348 14.15 -8.49 -9.31
C ILE A 348 13.83 -7.92 -7.93
N ALA A 349 12.82 -8.44 -7.26
CA ALA A 349 12.44 -8.01 -5.91
C ALA A 349 13.59 -8.18 -4.90
N PHE A 350 14.30 -9.31 -4.98
CA PHE A 350 15.47 -9.54 -4.13
C PHE A 350 16.66 -8.64 -4.48
N MET A 351 16.83 -8.26 -5.74
CA MET A 351 17.89 -7.31 -6.14
C MET A 351 17.69 -5.93 -5.49
N PHE A 352 16.44 -5.46 -5.35
CA PHE A 352 16.15 -4.21 -4.63
C PHE A 352 16.46 -4.32 -3.13
N LEU A 353 16.11 -5.44 -2.50
CA LEU A 353 16.46 -5.66 -1.09
C LEU A 353 17.99 -5.73 -0.92
N LEU A 354 18.67 -6.49 -1.79
CA LEU A 354 20.13 -6.61 -1.78
C LEU A 354 20.82 -5.25 -1.94
N PHE A 355 20.32 -4.43 -2.87
CA PHE A 355 20.80 -3.06 -3.05
C PHE A 355 20.64 -2.23 -1.78
N GLY A 356 19.47 -2.32 -1.10
CA GLY A 356 19.23 -1.63 0.18
C GLY A 356 20.22 -2.06 1.28
N VAL A 357 20.46 -3.37 1.41
CA VAL A 357 21.43 -3.92 2.37
C VAL A 357 22.87 -3.50 2.04
N MET A 358 23.22 -3.50 0.76
CA MET A 358 24.53 -3.04 0.29
C MET A 358 24.78 -1.57 0.62
N CYS A 359 23.80 -0.70 0.39
CA CYS A 359 23.90 0.73 0.72
C CYS A 359 24.17 0.95 2.22
N ILE A 360 23.51 0.20 3.11
CA ILE A 360 23.80 0.30 4.55
C ILE A 360 25.20 -0.24 4.88
N GLY A 361 25.60 -1.35 4.27
CA GLY A 361 26.94 -1.89 4.44
C GLY A 361 28.02 -0.86 4.06
N MET A 362 27.87 -0.22 2.91
CA MET A 362 28.77 0.84 2.43
C MET A 362 28.77 2.07 3.36
N ARG A 363 27.60 2.47 3.85
CA ARG A 363 27.48 3.56 4.82
C ARG A 363 28.24 3.25 6.12
N ASN A 364 28.11 2.01 6.62
CA ASN A 364 28.81 1.59 7.84
C ASN A 364 30.34 1.56 7.66
N LEU A 365 30.82 1.42 6.41
CA LEU A 365 32.24 1.55 6.04
C LEU A 365 32.66 3.00 5.79
N GLY A 366 31.74 3.98 5.86
CA GLY A 366 32.01 5.39 5.63
C GLY A 366 32.23 5.79 4.16
N LEU A 367 31.87 4.94 3.21
CA LEU A 367 32.12 5.17 1.77
C LEU A 367 31.22 6.23 1.12
N PRO A 368 29.86 6.22 1.30
CA PRO A 368 29.00 7.30 0.81
C PRO A 368 28.66 8.30 1.91
N PRO A 369 28.39 9.58 1.56
CA PRO A 369 27.85 10.55 2.51
C PRO A 369 26.48 10.11 3.04
N THR A 370 26.15 10.49 4.26
CA THR A 370 24.83 10.26 4.85
C THR A 370 23.79 11.12 4.12
N GLY A 371 22.86 10.47 3.42
CA GLY A 371 21.78 11.12 2.71
C GLY A 371 20.46 10.33 2.89
N PHE A 372 19.37 10.89 2.41
CA PHE A 372 18.04 10.26 2.51
C PHE A 372 18.04 8.80 1.98
N ILE A 373 18.59 8.59 0.77
CA ILE A 373 18.62 7.25 0.15
C ILE A 373 19.46 6.27 0.97
N THR A 374 20.63 6.66 1.45
CA THR A 374 21.51 5.78 2.24
C THR A 374 20.97 5.48 3.63
N THR A 375 20.19 6.38 4.20
CA THR A 375 19.57 6.21 5.52
C THR A 375 18.36 5.26 5.45
N TYR A 376 17.50 5.42 4.43
CA TYR A 376 16.27 4.66 4.28
C TYR A 376 16.35 3.55 3.21
N SER A 377 17.56 3.16 2.80
CA SER A 377 17.77 2.19 1.71
C SER A 377 17.12 0.83 1.95
N ILE A 378 17.10 0.33 3.20
CA ILE A 378 16.38 -0.92 3.54
C ILE A 378 14.87 -0.74 3.43
N GLN A 379 14.34 0.36 3.93
CA GLN A 379 12.90 0.66 3.86
C GLN A 379 12.47 0.77 2.39
N ILE A 380 13.21 1.52 1.58
CA ILE A 380 12.95 1.65 0.13
C ILE A 380 13.06 0.28 -0.55
N GLY A 381 14.13 -0.45 -0.30
CA GLY A 381 14.36 -1.77 -0.89
C GLY A 381 13.28 -2.79 -0.51
N SER A 382 12.89 -2.82 0.77
CA SER A 382 11.87 -3.75 1.26
C SER A 382 10.45 -3.37 0.80
N ALA A 383 10.12 -2.08 0.66
CA ALA A 383 8.85 -1.64 0.10
C ALA A 383 8.74 -2.02 -1.38
N LEU A 384 9.80 -1.77 -2.17
CA LEU A 384 9.85 -2.18 -3.58
C LEU A 384 9.79 -3.70 -3.71
N GLN A 385 10.50 -4.43 -2.85
CA GLN A 385 10.41 -5.89 -2.81
C GLN A 385 8.98 -6.34 -2.53
N ALA A 386 8.31 -5.77 -1.54
CA ALA A 386 6.93 -6.14 -1.21
C ALA A 386 5.98 -5.90 -2.38
N VAL A 387 6.05 -4.74 -3.03
CA VAL A 387 5.23 -4.44 -4.21
C VAL A 387 5.50 -5.43 -5.35
N LEU A 388 6.76 -5.66 -5.69
CA LEU A 388 7.14 -6.55 -6.80
C LEU A 388 6.74 -8.00 -6.55
N LEU A 389 6.89 -8.49 -5.32
CA LEU A 389 6.46 -9.84 -4.96
C LEU A 389 4.93 -9.97 -5.04
N SER A 390 4.18 -8.95 -4.65
CA SER A 390 2.73 -8.93 -4.79
C SER A 390 2.30 -8.93 -6.25
N LEU A 391 2.95 -8.12 -7.11
CA LEU A 391 2.72 -8.15 -8.55
C LEU A 391 3.06 -9.52 -9.16
N GLY A 392 4.17 -10.12 -8.72
CA GLY A 392 4.55 -11.47 -9.14
C GLY A 392 3.57 -12.55 -8.70
N LEU A 393 2.95 -12.41 -7.51
CA LEU A 393 1.87 -13.30 -7.06
C LEU A 393 0.63 -13.15 -7.95
N ALA A 394 0.24 -11.93 -8.29
CA ALA A 394 -0.89 -11.66 -9.19
C ALA A 394 -0.64 -12.24 -10.60
N ASP A 395 0.56 -12.04 -11.15
CA ASP A 395 0.96 -12.61 -12.44
C ASP A 395 0.92 -14.16 -12.41
N ARG A 396 1.50 -14.76 -11.36
CA ARG A 396 1.45 -16.22 -11.16
C ARG A 396 0.02 -16.74 -11.12
N PHE A 397 -0.86 -16.05 -10.41
CA PHE A 397 -2.27 -16.42 -10.34
C PHE A 397 -2.94 -16.37 -11.72
N ASN A 398 -2.69 -15.30 -12.48
CA ASN A 398 -3.23 -15.16 -13.83
C ASN A 398 -2.73 -16.29 -14.76
N ILE A 399 -1.44 -16.65 -14.66
CA ILE A 399 -0.86 -17.75 -15.44
C ILE A 399 -1.49 -19.09 -15.06
N LEU A 400 -1.58 -19.39 -13.75
CA LEU A 400 -2.20 -20.63 -13.25
C LEU A 400 -3.68 -20.74 -13.63
N ASN A 401 -4.40 -19.62 -13.58
CA ASN A 401 -5.79 -19.59 -14.03
C ASN A 401 -5.92 -19.83 -15.53
N LYS A 402 -5.01 -19.22 -16.30
CA LYS A 402 -4.95 -19.43 -17.75
C LYS A 402 -4.62 -20.90 -18.09
N GLU A 403 -3.66 -21.50 -17.39
CA GLU A 403 -3.32 -22.92 -17.54
C GLU A 403 -4.49 -23.82 -17.15
N LYS A 404 -5.16 -23.54 -16.02
CA LYS A 404 -6.37 -24.28 -15.63
C LYS A 404 -7.49 -24.13 -16.65
N LEU A 405 -7.66 -22.93 -17.20
CA LEU A 405 -8.65 -22.67 -18.23
C LEU A 405 -8.30 -23.42 -19.53
N LEU A 406 -7.00 -23.43 -19.91
CA LEU A 406 -6.53 -24.18 -21.07
C LEU A 406 -6.68 -25.70 -20.87
N ALA A 407 -6.23 -26.22 -19.72
CA ALA A 407 -6.41 -27.62 -19.37
C ALA A 407 -7.90 -28.04 -19.33
N ARG A 408 -8.77 -27.13 -18.84
CA ARG A 408 -10.22 -27.34 -18.88
C ARG A 408 -10.80 -27.29 -20.30
N LYS A 409 -10.22 -26.43 -21.16
CA LYS A 409 -10.53 -26.43 -22.59
C LYS A 409 -10.05 -27.70 -23.28
N GLU A 410 -8.83 -28.17 -22.99
CA GLU A 410 -8.29 -29.41 -23.54
C GLU A 410 -9.08 -30.64 -23.10
N MET A 411 -9.45 -30.72 -21.82
CA MET A 411 -10.39 -31.75 -21.33
C MET A 411 -11.75 -31.67 -22.05
N LEU A 412 -12.24 -30.43 -22.23
CA LEU A 412 -13.52 -30.23 -22.96
C LEU A 412 -13.36 -30.60 -24.43
N VAL A 413 -12.22 -30.28 -25.04
CA VAL A 413 -11.89 -30.64 -26.44
C VAL A 413 -11.73 -32.17 -26.59
N SER A 414 -11.04 -32.84 -25.64
CA SER A 414 -10.92 -34.30 -25.67
C SER A 414 -12.25 -35.01 -25.45
N HIS A 415 -13.10 -34.46 -24.56
CA HIS A 415 -14.49 -34.94 -24.42
C HIS A 415 -15.36 -34.65 -25.66
N LEU A 416 -15.07 -33.52 -26.34
CA LEU A 416 -15.78 -33.19 -27.58
C LEU A 416 -15.30 -34.04 -28.76
N THR A 417 -13.97 -34.36 -28.85
CA THR A 417 -13.45 -35.28 -29.90
C THR A 417 -13.91 -36.71 -29.70
N GLU A 418 -14.11 -37.16 -28.48
CA GLU A 418 -14.75 -38.47 -28.20
C GLU A 418 -16.23 -38.44 -28.48
N LYS A 419 -16.91 -37.33 -28.20
CA LYS A 419 -18.28 -37.06 -28.64
C LYS A 419 -18.37 -36.90 -30.16
N ASP A 420 -17.39 -36.32 -30.84
CA ASP A 420 -17.39 -36.17 -32.30
C ASP A 420 -17.30 -37.53 -33.03
N ARG A 421 -16.67 -38.56 -32.38
CA ARG A 421 -16.71 -39.94 -32.87
C ARG A 421 -18.10 -40.60 -32.72
N ILE A 422 -18.81 -40.15 -31.69
CA ILE A 422 -20.23 -40.51 -31.49
C ILE A 422 -21.14 -39.62 -32.37
N LYS A 423 -20.65 -38.48 -32.83
CA LYS A 423 -21.35 -37.43 -33.54
C LYS A 423 -21.63 -37.75 -35.05
N ASP A 424 -20.85 -38.67 -35.66
CA ASP A 424 -21.14 -39.12 -37.03
C ASP A 424 -22.46 -39.92 -37.07
N GLU A 425 -22.93 -40.46 -35.92
CA GLU A 425 -24.28 -41.01 -35.74
C GLU A 425 -25.32 -39.96 -35.30
N MET A 426 -24.86 -38.83 -34.67
CA MET A 426 -25.76 -37.81 -34.08
C MET A 426 -25.89 -36.51 -34.91
N ASN A 427 -25.26 -36.41 -36.10
CA ASN A 427 -25.30 -35.18 -36.91
C ASN A 427 -26.71 -34.73 -37.32
N LYS A 428 -27.68 -35.62 -37.32
CA LYS A 428 -29.09 -35.23 -37.52
C LYS A 428 -29.70 -34.50 -36.33
N ASP A 429 -29.25 -34.82 -35.09
CA ASP A 429 -29.77 -34.18 -33.90
C ASP A 429 -29.09 -32.84 -33.61
N LEU A 430 -27.87 -32.60 -34.14
CA LEU A 430 -27.13 -31.38 -33.93
C LEU A 430 -27.65 -30.18 -34.72
N GLU A 431 -28.15 -30.40 -35.94
CA GLU A 431 -28.88 -29.36 -36.69
C GLU A 431 -30.12 -28.89 -35.93
N ASN A 432 -30.84 -29.83 -35.30
CA ASN A 432 -31.98 -29.51 -34.43
C ASN A 432 -31.53 -28.80 -33.15
N ALA A 433 -30.38 -29.18 -32.55
CA ALA A 433 -29.85 -28.55 -31.35
C ALA A 433 -29.33 -27.13 -31.65
N HIS A 434 -28.74 -26.90 -32.82
CA HIS A 434 -28.30 -25.56 -33.26
C HIS A 434 -29.47 -24.61 -33.51
N GLN A 435 -30.55 -25.15 -34.11
CA GLN A 435 -31.80 -24.41 -34.22
C GLN A 435 -32.41 -24.10 -32.84
N ASN A 436 -32.37 -25.07 -31.92
CA ASN A 436 -32.89 -24.86 -30.57
C ASN A 436 -32.10 -23.82 -29.78
N THR A 437 -30.74 -23.81 -29.87
CA THR A 437 -29.91 -22.80 -29.19
C THR A 437 -30.14 -21.39 -29.76
N LYS A 438 -30.36 -21.30 -31.09
CA LYS A 438 -30.72 -20.03 -31.72
C LYS A 438 -32.12 -19.58 -31.30
N ILE A 439 -33.01 -20.52 -31.16
CA ILE A 439 -34.37 -20.31 -30.63
C ILE A 439 -34.28 -19.88 -29.16
N ASP A 440 -33.44 -20.54 -28.34
CA ASP A 440 -33.26 -20.20 -26.92
C ASP A 440 -32.63 -18.80 -26.72
N MET A 441 -31.65 -18.42 -27.55
CA MET A 441 -31.14 -17.06 -27.57
C MET A 441 -32.20 -16.04 -28.02
N MET A 442 -32.95 -16.32 -29.06
CA MET A 442 -34.08 -15.49 -29.47
C MET A 442 -35.17 -15.42 -28.39
N MET A 443 -35.43 -16.53 -27.69
CA MET A 443 -36.35 -16.55 -26.55
C MET A 443 -35.80 -15.71 -25.37
N ALA A 444 -34.53 -15.84 -25.02
CA ALA A 444 -33.89 -15.01 -23.97
C ALA A 444 -33.99 -13.51 -24.27
N GLY A 445 -33.70 -13.10 -25.49
CA GLY A 445 -33.90 -11.74 -25.94
C GLY A 445 -35.36 -11.28 -25.95
N ASN A 446 -36.27 -12.18 -26.35
CA ASN A 446 -37.70 -11.90 -26.28
C ASN A 446 -38.22 -11.83 -24.84
N ILE A 447 -37.73 -12.68 -23.94
CA ILE A 447 -38.06 -12.62 -22.52
C ILE A 447 -37.53 -11.30 -21.94
N GLN A 448 -36.31 -10.96 -22.23
CA GLN A 448 -35.74 -9.69 -21.79
C GLN A 448 -36.55 -8.50 -22.30
N LYS A 449 -36.93 -8.49 -23.60
CA LYS A 449 -37.79 -7.46 -24.17
C LYS A 449 -39.17 -7.38 -23.48
N THR A 450 -39.75 -8.48 -23.08
CA THR A 450 -41.07 -8.46 -22.38
C THR A 450 -40.96 -7.95 -20.94
N LEU A 451 -39.76 -7.96 -20.38
CA LEU A 451 -39.52 -7.46 -19.03
C LEU A 451 -39.24 -5.96 -19.02
N PHE A 452 -38.83 -5.36 -20.13
CA PHE A 452 -38.60 -3.94 -20.24
C PHE A 452 -39.90 -3.17 -20.55
N PRO A 453 -40.03 -1.95 -20.04
CA PRO A 453 -41.11 -1.08 -20.45
C PRO A 453 -41.05 -0.83 -21.97
N MET A 454 -42.10 -1.17 -22.68
CA MET A 454 -42.18 -0.98 -24.16
C MET A 454 -42.67 0.41 -24.51
N ASP A 455 -43.48 1.00 -23.64
CA ASP A 455 -44.04 2.35 -23.84
C ASP A 455 -43.61 3.27 -22.68
N PRO A 456 -43.36 4.55 -22.98
CA PRO A 456 -43.08 5.51 -21.92
C PRO A 456 -44.30 5.71 -21.01
N PRO A 457 -44.07 5.89 -19.69
CA PRO A 457 -45.17 6.08 -18.74
C PRO A 457 -45.99 7.31 -19.06
N ARG A 458 -47.30 7.13 -19.15
CA ARG A 458 -48.24 8.24 -19.34
C ARG A 458 -48.70 8.77 -18.01
N THR A 459 -48.18 9.91 -17.60
CA THR A 459 -48.56 10.57 -16.34
C THR A 459 -48.99 12.03 -16.61
N ASP A 460 -49.75 12.59 -15.70
CA ASP A 460 -50.20 13.98 -15.81
C ASP A 460 -49.05 14.96 -15.51
N GLU A 461 -48.13 14.57 -14.63
CA GLU A 461 -47.06 15.43 -14.14
C GLU A 461 -45.78 15.35 -15.01
N TRP A 462 -45.53 14.17 -15.62
CA TRP A 462 -44.28 13.91 -16.30
C TRP A 462 -44.52 13.46 -17.75
N ASP A 463 -43.77 13.99 -18.68
CA ASP A 463 -43.67 13.55 -20.05
C ASP A 463 -42.35 12.78 -20.20
N THR A 464 -42.41 11.55 -20.70
CA THR A 464 -41.26 10.68 -20.77
C THR A 464 -41.09 10.14 -22.17
N ALA A 465 -39.86 10.08 -22.63
CA ALA A 465 -39.50 9.42 -23.88
C ALA A 465 -38.21 8.62 -23.67
N PHE A 466 -38.04 7.54 -24.40
CA PHE A 466 -36.80 6.79 -24.34
C PHE A 466 -36.51 6.14 -25.70
N LEU A 467 -35.23 5.90 -25.94
CA LEU A 467 -34.71 5.00 -26.96
C LEU A 467 -33.92 3.88 -26.29
N PHE A 468 -34.21 2.66 -26.69
CA PHE A 468 -33.44 1.49 -26.30
C PHE A 468 -33.08 0.69 -27.54
N HIS A 469 -31.80 0.54 -27.82
CA HIS A 469 -31.28 -0.16 -28.99
C HIS A 469 -30.21 -1.18 -28.54
N PRO A 470 -30.59 -2.44 -28.33
CA PRO A 470 -29.65 -3.47 -27.95
C PRO A 470 -28.75 -3.86 -29.12
N MET A 471 -27.45 -3.98 -28.89
CA MET A 471 -26.45 -4.33 -29.90
C MET A 471 -26.57 -5.80 -30.37
N ALA A 472 -26.72 -6.74 -29.44
CA ALA A 472 -26.59 -8.19 -29.71
C ALA A 472 -27.87 -9.02 -29.44
N GLY A 473 -29.02 -8.38 -29.40
CA GLY A 473 -30.31 -9.07 -29.17
C GLY A 473 -30.65 -9.31 -27.69
N VAL A 474 -29.64 -9.43 -26.82
CA VAL A 474 -29.73 -9.42 -25.35
C VAL A 474 -28.84 -8.30 -24.86
N SER A 475 -29.39 -7.38 -24.06
CA SER A 475 -28.73 -6.14 -23.65
C SER A 475 -28.10 -6.22 -22.25
N GLY A 476 -26.93 -5.59 -22.08
CA GLY A 476 -26.33 -5.25 -20.78
C GLY A 476 -27.01 -4.06 -20.13
N ASP A 477 -27.60 -3.18 -20.92
CA ASP A 477 -28.38 -2.05 -20.44
C ASP A 477 -29.70 -2.51 -19.82
N PHE A 478 -30.08 -1.83 -18.76
CA PHE A 478 -31.37 -2.02 -18.13
C PHE A 478 -31.97 -0.68 -17.71
N TYR A 479 -33.23 -0.50 -17.99
CA TYR A 479 -34.01 0.64 -17.51
C TYR A 479 -35.40 0.19 -17.02
N ASP A 480 -35.94 0.91 -16.04
CA ASP A 480 -37.28 0.67 -15.55
C ASP A 480 -37.91 1.99 -15.04
N PHE A 481 -39.24 2.09 -15.17
CA PHE A 481 -40.06 3.18 -14.68
C PHE A 481 -40.95 2.66 -13.55
N TYR A 482 -40.75 3.17 -12.36
CA TYR A 482 -41.52 2.77 -11.17
C TYR A 482 -42.78 3.61 -11.08
N GLN A 483 -43.91 3.00 -11.42
CA GLN A 483 -45.22 3.64 -11.45
C GLN A 483 -46.16 3.01 -10.45
N GLN A 484 -47.04 3.82 -9.87
CA GLN A 484 -48.15 3.37 -9.04
C GLN A 484 -49.28 4.40 -9.17
N GLU A 485 -50.52 3.93 -9.37
CA GLU A 485 -51.72 4.76 -9.43
C GLU A 485 -51.66 5.88 -10.49
N GLY A 486 -50.99 5.62 -11.63
CA GLY A 486 -50.82 6.62 -12.69
C GLY A 486 -49.76 7.70 -12.43
N GLN A 487 -49.01 7.60 -11.35
CA GLN A 487 -47.90 8.50 -11.02
C GLN A 487 -46.56 7.84 -11.22
N LEU A 488 -45.59 8.59 -11.73
CA LEU A 488 -44.21 8.17 -11.85
C LEU A 488 -43.50 8.45 -10.52
N HIS A 489 -43.03 7.39 -9.85
CA HIS A 489 -42.34 7.47 -8.56
C HIS A 489 -40.83 7.37 -8.66
N GLY A 490 -40.31 6.79 -9.74
CA GLY A 490 -38.87 6.67 -9.93
C GLY A 490 -38.49 6.14 -11.30
N VAL A 491 -37.19 6.26 -11.58
CA VAL A 491 -36.56 5.71 -12.79
C VAL A 491 -35.22 5.14 -12.37
N VAL A 492 -34.88 4.02 -12.97
CA VAL A 492 -33.56 3.43 -12.87
C VAL A 492 -32.98 3.21 -14.27
N LEU A 493 -31.73 3.54 -14.45
CA LEU A 493 -30.93 3.19 -15.62
C LEU A 493 -29.65 2.53 -15.14
N LEU A 494 -29.39 1.33 -15.57
CA LEU A 494 -28.20 0.55 -15.25
C LEU A 494 -27.51 0.13 -16.54
N ASP A 495 -26.21 0.03 -16.49
CA ASP A 495 -25.39 -0.54 -17.55
C ASP A 495 -24.44 -1.56 -16.91
N VAL A 496 -24.49 -2.78 -17.43
CA VAL A 496 -23.67 -3.93 -16.97
C VAL A 496 -22.50 -4.08 -17.93
N SER A 497 -21.29 -3.96 -17.41
CA SER A 497 -20.06 -4.08 -18.20
C SER A 497 -20.04 -5.34 -19.08
N GLY A 498 -19.72 -5.15 -20.37
CA GLY A 498 -19.70 -6.19 -21.39
C GLY A 498 -21.08 -6.46 -21.98
N HIS A 499 -21.14 -7.24 -23.06
CA HIS A 499 -22.34 -7.46 -23.86
C HIS A 499 -22.71 -8.94 -23.96
N GLY A 500 -23.97 -9.25 -24.29
CA GLY A 500 -24.48 -10.58 -24.56
C GLY A 500 -25.15 -11.25 -23.38
N VAL A 501 -25.22 -12.60 -23.37
CA VAL A 501 -26.08 -13.36 -22.47
C VAL A 501 -25.72 -13.17 -20.99
N ALA A 502 -24.44 -13.06 -20.68
CA ALA A 502 -23.99 -12.91 -19.28
C ALA A 502 -24.45 -11.56 -18.70
N SER A 503 -24.18 -10.45 -19.38
CA SER A 503 -24.64 -9.13 -18.97
C SER A 503 -26.17 -9.06 -18.93
N GLY A 504 -26.86 -9.65 -19.92
CA GLY A 504 -28.30 -9.72 -19.93
C GLY A 504 -28.93 -10.53 -18.79
N LEU A 505 -28.27 -11.58 -18.32
CA LEU A 505 -28.71 -12.30 -17.13
C LEU A 505 -28.50 -11.45 -15.85
N ILE A 506 -27.40 -10.73 -15.78
CA ILE A 506 -27.12 -9.81 -14.68
C ILE A 506 -28.17 -8.69 -14.66
N THR A 507 -28.55 -8.13 -15.81
CA THR A 507 -29.61 -7.10 -15.89
C THR A 507 -30.95 -7.63 -15.37
N MET A 508 -31.30 -8.90 -15.62
CA MET A 508 -32.53 -9.51 -15.10
C MET A 508 -32.51 -9.64 -13.57
N ILE A 509 -31.38 -10.03 -13.01
CA ILE A 509 -31.18 -10.08 -11.55
C ILE A 509 -31.26 -8.67 -10.99
N ALA A 510 -30.52 -7.73 -11.57
CA ALA A 510 -30.49 -6.34 -11.16
C ALA A 510 -31.91 -5.74 -11.16
N ARG A 511 -32.69 -5.96 -12.22
CA ARG A 511 -34.11 -5.57 -12.29
C ARG A 511 -34.90 -6.03 -11.08
N THR A 512 -34.82 -7.31 -10.77
CA THR A 512 -35.57 -7.89 -9.66
C THR A 512 -35.16 -7.28 -8.31
N VAL A 513 -33.85 -7.09 -8.11
CA VAL A 513 -33.30 -6.49 -6.90
C VAL A 513 -33.76 -5.04 -6.76
N PHE A 514 -33.54 -4.22 -7.80
CA PHE A 514 -33.88 -2.79 -7.78
C PHE A 514 -35.37 -2.55 -7.65
N HIS A 515 -36.21 -3.26 -8.42
CA HIS A 515 -37.66 -3.14 -8.34
C HIS A 515 -38.17 -3.49 -6.94
N ARG A 516 -37.73 -4.62 -6.37
CA ARG A 516 -38.13 -5.05 -5.03
C ARG A 516 -37.71 -4.05 -3.95
N LEU A 517 -36.47 -3.56 -3.99
CA LEU A 517 -35.94 -2.68 -2.96
C LEU A 517 -36.50 -1.26 -3.06
N PHE A 518 -36.74 -0.75 -4.27
CA PHE A 518 -37.35 0.56 -4.44
C PHE A 518 -38.70 0.68 -3.73
N TYR A 519 -39.59 -0.28 -3.90
CA TYR A 519 -40.88 -0.29 -3.24
C TYR A 519 -40.81 -0.66 -1.76
N LYS A 520 -39.99 -1.65 -1.40
CA LYS A 520 -39.81 -2.05 0.01
C LYS A 520 -39.25 -0.96 0.89
N MET A 521 -38.33 -0.15 0.36
CA MET A 521 -37.61 0.89 1.09
C MET A 521 -38.10 2.30 0.72
N ARG A 522 -39.37 2.45 0.32
CA ARG A 522 -39.95 3.73 -0.14
C ARG A 522 -39.83 4.87 0.87
N LYS A 523 -39.81 4.56 2.18
CA LYS A 523 -39.68 5.55 3.26
C LYS A 523 -38.22 5.88 3.64
N GLN A 524 -37.26 5.16 3.09
CA GLN A 524 -35.83 5.36 3.35
C GLN A 524 -35.23 6.26 2.25
N ASN A 525 -34.06 6.82 2.52
CA ASN A 525 -33.33 7.62 1.54
C ASN A 525 -32.90 6.77 0.33
N LEU A 526 -32.81 7.39 -0.83
CA LEU A 526 -32.52 6.69 -2.07
C LEU A 526 -31.11 6.05 -2.07
N ASN A 527 -30.14 6.67 -1.40
CA ASN A 527 -28.81 6.10 -1.23
C ASN A 527 -28.82 4.79 -0.40
N ASP A 528 -29.70 4.68 0.59
CA ASP A 528 -29.84 3.44 1.37
C ASP A 528 -30.41 2.30 0.49
N VAL A 529 -31.27 2.65 -0.47
CA VAL A 529 -31.80 1.69 -1.45
C VAL A 529 -30.67 1.16 -2.35
N ILE A 530 -29.80 2.05 -2.84
CA ILE A 530 -28.64 1.69 -3.68
C ILE A 530 -27.64 0.82 -2.89
N VAL A 531 -27.33 1.18 -1.65
CA VAL A 531 -26.43 0.37 -0.78
C VAL A 531 -27.01 -1.04 -0.60
N SER A 532 -28.32 -1.13 -0.31
CA SER A 532 -29.00 -2.43 -0.15
C SER A 532 -29.05 -3.21 -1.45
N ALA A 533 -29.21 -2.53 -2.58
CA ALA A 533 -29.19 -3.15 -3.90
C ALA A 533 -27.79 -3.70 -4.23
N ASP A 534 -26.74 -2.94 -4.00
CA ASP A 534 -25.36 -3.34 -4.20
C ASP A 534 -25.01 -4.59 -3.36
N GLN A 535 -25.32 -4.57 -2.07
CA GLN A 535 -25.11 -5.73 -1.19
C GLN A 535 -25.86 -6.97 -1.64
N THR A 536 -27.11 -6.78 -2.10
CA THR A 536 -27.92 -7.89 -2.60
C THR A 536 -27.39 -8.43 -3.92
N LEU A 537 -26.95 -7.55 -4.83
CA LEU A 537 -26.33 -7.94 -6.10
C LEU A 537 -25.05 -8.74 -5.86
N ILE A 538 -24.17 -8.29 -4.98
CA ILE A 538 -22.93 -9.00 -4.63
C ILE A 538 -23.27 -10.42 -4.09
N ALA A 539 -24.30 -10.52 -3.26
CA ALA A 539 -24.72 -11.81 -2.68
C ALA A 539 -25.37 -12.74 -3.70
N GLU A 540 -26.21 -12.22 -4.63
CA GLU A 540 -26.97 -13.01 -5.62
C GLU A 540 -26.14 -13.34 -6.88
N ILE A 541 -25.31 -12.39 -7.35
CA ILE A 541 -24.51 -12.55 -8.56
C ILE A 541 -23.20 -13.30 -8.28
N GLY A 542 -22.67 -13.17 -7.05
CA GLY A 542 -21.38 -13.75 -6.69
C GLY A 542 -20.20 -13.05 -7.37
N ARG A 543 -19.11 -13.80 -7.64
CA ARG A 543 -17.88 -13.23 -8.22
C ARG A 543 -17.86 -13.39 -9.72
N ILE A 544 -18.36 -12.41 -10.41
CA ILE A 544 -18.27 -12.27 -11.88
C ILE A 544 -17.36 -11.07 -12.15
N ASP A 545 -16.63 -11.10 -13.27
CA ASP A 545 -15.77 -9.98 -13.70
C ASP A 545 -16.58 -8.78 -14.24
N ASN A 546 -17.90 -8.81 -14.17
CA ASN A 546 -18.80 -7.76 -14.62
C ASN A 546 -19.11 -6.81 -13.45
N TYR A 547 -19.05 -5.53 -13.72
CA TYR A 547 -19.52 -4.47 -12.83
C TYR A 547 -20.76 -3.79 -13.42
N ILE A 548 -21.48 -3.08 -12.59
CA ILE A 548 -22.69 -2.38 -12.97
C ILE A 548 -22.50 -0.90 -12.66
N THR A 549 -22.78 -0.04 -13.64
CA THR A 549 -22.97 1.37 -13.42
C THR A 549 -24.45 1.72 -13.40
N GLY A 550 -24.85 2.82 -12.73
CA GLY A 550 -26.27 3.15 -12.78
C GLY A 550 -26.67 4.45 -12.10
N ILE A 551 -27.85 4.89 -12.52
CA ILE A 551 -28.55 6.03 -11.99
C ILE A 551 -29.90 5.62 -11.45
N MET A 552 -30.26 6.14 -10.30
CA MET A 552 -31.61 5.98 -9.72
C MET A 552 -32.20 7.33 -9.36
N LEU A 553 -33.43 7.55 -9.79
CA LEU A 553 -34.22 8.72 -9.46
C LEU A 553 -35.46 8.32 -8.68
N ARG A 554 -35.88 9.21 -7.76
CA ARG A 554 -37.19 9.16 -7.10
C ARG A 554 -37.87 10.51 -7.19
N PHE A 555 -39.14 10.49 -7.55
CA PHE A 555 -39.95 11.71 -7.72
C PHE A 555 -40.91 11.86 -6.56
N GLU A 556 -40.94 13.04 -5.94
CA GLU A 556 -41.84 13.45 -4.88
C GLU A 556 -42.44 14.84 -5.23
N GLY A 557 -43.49 14.83 -6.04
CA GLY A 557 -44.03 16.07 -6.62
C GLY A 557 -43.01 16.76 -7.52
N ASP A 558 -42.55 17.95 -7.15
CA ASP A 558 -41.55 18.73 -7.92
C ASP A 558 -40.11 18.45 -7.50
N MET A 559 -39.91 17.66 -6.46
CA MET A 559 -38.59 17.27 -5.97
C MET A 559 -38.12 15.98 -6.57
N VAL A 560 -36.90 15.97 -7.05
CA VAL A 560 -36.21 14.81 -7.57
C VAL A 560 -35.08 14.41 -6.62
N GLU A 561 -35.09 13.18 -6.19
CA GLU A 561 -34.00 12.58 -5.45
C GLU A 561 -33.18 11.74 -6.42
N TYR A 562 -31.85 11.89 -6.39
CA TYR A 562 -30.90 11.35 -7.36
C TYR A 562 -29.72 10.68 -6.66
N VAL A 563 -29.37 9.49 -7.10
CA VAL A 563 -28.15 8.77 -6.74
C VAL A 563 -27.48 8.25 -8.02
N ASN A 564 -26.17 8.39 -8.08
CA ASN A 564 -25.33 7.90 -9.16
C ASN A 564 -24.32 6.87 -8.64
N ALA A 565 -24.24 5.73 -9.28
CA ALA A 565 -23.30 4.65 -9.02
C ALA A 565 -22.34 4.52 -10.21
N ALA A 566 -21.33 5.37 -10.26
CA ALA A 566 -20.26 5.39 -11.27
C ALA A 566 -20.75 5.48 -12.74
N HIS A 567 -21.95 5.97 -12.97
CA HIS A 567 -22.58 6.09 -14.30
C HIS A 567 -22.29 7.48 -14.90
N PRO A 568 -22.38 7.67 -16.24
CA PRO A 568 -22.32 8.98 -16.87
C PRO A 568 -23.23 9.99 -16.21
N HIS A 569 -22.84 11.27 -16.21
CA HIS A 569 -23.63 12.30 -15.55
C HIS A 569 -24.95 12.55 -16.28
N MET A 570 -25.98 12.77 -15.49
CA MET A 570 -27.27 13.21 -15.97
C MET A 570 -27.25 14.72 -16.25
N TYR A 571 -27.95 15.16 -17.28
CA TYR A 571 -28.09 16.57 -17.64
C TYR A 571 -29.49 17.07 -17.38
N LEU A 572 -29.58 18.30 -16.87
CA LEU A 572 -30.82 19.05 -16.69
C LEU A 572 -30.85 20.25 -17.63
N ARG A 573 -31.80 20.25 -18.54
CA ARG A 573 -32.15 21.41 -19.38
C ARG A 573 -33.28 22.18 -18.69
N ARG A 574 -33.07 23.45 -18.42
CA ARG A 574 -34.08 24.34 -17.84
C ARG A 574 -35.11 24.78 -18.88
N GLY A 575 -36.39 24.59 -18.56
CA GLY A 575 -37.47 24.89 -19.49
C GLY A 575 -37.60 26.36 -19.91
N ARG A 576 -37.18 27.32 -19.03
CA ARG A 576 -37.26 28.75 -19.29
C ARG A 576 -36.03 29.29 -20.05
N SER A 577 -34.84 28.87 -19.67
CA SER A 577 -33.58 29.43 -20.20
C SER A 577 -32.93 28.55 -21.26
N LEU A 578 -33.40 27.33 -21.44
CA LEU A 578 -32.82 26.26 -22.27
C LEU A 578 -31.37 25.90 -21.90
N ASN A 579 -30.85 26.45 -20.81
CA ASN A 579 -29.51 26.14 -20.36
C ASN A 579 -29.44 24.71 -19.86
N VAL A 580 -28.38 24.02 -20.26
CA VAL A 580 -28.09 22.66 -19.81
C VAL A 580 -27.09 22.70 -18.62
N HIS A 581 -27.40 21.97 -17.60
CA HIS A 581 -26.55 21.85 -16.40
C HIS A 581 -26.29 20.40 -16.09
N THR A 582 -25.06 20.07 -15.80
CA THR A 582 -24.74 18.77 -15.20
C THR A 582 -25.23 18.75 -13.76
N ILE A 583 -25.98 17.73 -13.38
CA ILE A 583 -26.40 17.53 -11.98
C ILE A 583 -25.23 16.95 -11.20
N ASN A 584 -24.44 17.85 -10.59
CA ASN A 584 -23.27 17.50 -9.79
C ASN A 584 -23.17 18.40 -8.53
N LYS A 585 -22.31 18.08 -7.58
CA LYS A 585 -21.99 18.92 -6.43
C LYS A 585 -21.14 20.12 -6.80
N LYS A 586 -21.23 21.20 -6.01
CA LYS A 586 -20.41 22.42 -6.17
C LYS A 586 -18.89 22.17 -5.97
N ALA A 587 -18.48 21.07 -5.34
CA ALA A 587 -17.10 20.72 -5.12
C ALA A 587 -16.92 19.18 -5.23
N GLY A 588 -16.41 18.71 -6.36
CA GLY A 588 -16.05 17.30 -6.57
C GLY A 588 -17.00 16.51 -7.47
N ASP A 589 -16.57 15.34 -7.89
CA ASP A 589 -17.39 14.40 -8.67
C ASP A 589 -18.41 13.70 -7.75
N PHE A 590 -19.68 13.72 -8.16
CA PHE A 590 -20.78 13.11 -7.42
C PHE A 590 -20.93 11.60 -7.73
N ARG A 591 -20.22 11.08 -8.72
CA ARG A 591 -20.29 9.67 -9.06
C ARG A 591 -19.79 8.81 -7.91
N GLY A 592 -20.66 7.92 -7.42
CA GLY A 592 -20.33 6.93 -6.41
C GLY A 592 -19.49 5.78 -6.96
N HIS A 593 -19.51 4.66 -6.28
CA HIS A 593 -18.79 3.44 -6.67
C HIS A 593 -19.61 2.56 -7.62
N LEU A 594 -18.92 1.69 -8.35
CA LEU A 594 -19.51 0.63 -9.17
C LEU A 594 -20.33 -0.34 -8.28
N LEU A 595 -21.44 -0.84 -8.82
CA LEU A 595 -22.27 -1.84 -8.18
C LEU A 595 -21.80 -3.25 -8.52
N GLY A 596 -22.11 -4.21 -7.65
CA GLY A 596 -21.80 -5.62 -7.87
C GLY A 596 -20.35 -6.02 -7.59
N LEU A 597 -19.47 -5.08 -7.25
CA LEU A 597 -18.09 -5.36 -6.90
C LEU A 597 -17.88 -5.32 -5.37
N GLU A 598 -17.06 -6.22 -4.85
CA GLU A 598 -16.69 -6.26 -3.44
C GLU A 598 -15.50 -5.31 -3.18
N VAL A 599 -15.78 -4.02 -2.98
CA VAL A 599 -14.79 -2.96 -2.68
C VAL A 599 -15.07 -2.41 -1.29
N MET A 600 -14.00 -2.12 -0.52
CA MET A 600 -14.14 -1.48 0.81
C MET A 600 -14.57 -0.02 0.67
N ASP A 601 -15.34 0.45 1.67
CA ASP A 601 -15.75 1.86 1.84
C ASP A 601 -16.53 2.48 0.67
N LYS A 602 -17.42 1.70 0.06
CA LYS A 602 -18.35 2.22 -0.94
C LYS A 602 -19.29 3.25 -0.34
N THR A 603 -19.33 4.41 -0.96
CA THR A 603 -20.24 5.47 -0.60
C THR A 603 -21.11 5.86 -1.79
N TYR A 604 -22.41 6.00 -1.56
CA TYR A 604 -23.35 6.53 -2.53
C TYR A 604 -23.99 7.77 -1.95
N GLU A 605 -23.79 8.87 -2.61
CA GLU A 605 -24.34 10.14 -2.17
C GLU A 605 -25.70 10.40 -2.79
N ARG A 606 -26.52 11.14 -2.07
CA ARG A 606 -27.85 11.53 -2.49
C ARG A 606 -27.89 13.03 -2.76
N LEU A 607 -28.40 13.41 -3.93
CA LEU A 607 -28.75 14.77 -4.25
C LEU A 607 -30.26 14.92 -4.30
N ARG A 608 -30.75 16.09 -3.90
CA ARG A 608 -32.15 16.49 -4.07
C ARG A 608 -32.20 17.85 -4.77
N PHE A 609 -32.99 17.94 -5.80
CA PHE A 609 -33.17 19.17 -6.55
C PHE A 609 -34.62 19.31 -7.01
N ARG A 610 -34.99 20.54 -7.34
CA ARG A 610 -36.34 20.86 -7.80
C ARG A 610 -36.37 21.01 -9.32
N MET A 611 -37.40 20.43 -9.92
CA MET A 611 -37.71 20.61 -11.34
C MET A 611 -38.90 21.58 -11.51
N GLU A 612 -38.71 22.56 -12.35
CA GLU A 612 -39.78 23.50 -12.77
C GLU A 612 -40.47 22.97 -14.03
N ARG A 613 -41.58 23.61 -14.37
CA ARG A 613 -42.32 23.26 -15.59
C ARG A 613 -41.45 23.36 -16.84
N ASN A 614 -41.51 22.33 -17.68
CA ASN A 614 -40.74 22.14 -18.93
C ASN A 614 -39.23 21.89 -18.68
N ASP A 615 -38.78 21.74 -17.44
CA ASP A 615 -37.44 21.23 -17.16
C ASP A 615 -37.35 19.79 -17.65
N THR A 616 -36.24 19.45 -18.32
CA THR A 616 -36.03 18.12 -18.92
C THR A 616 -34.74 17.50 -18.42
N LEU A 617 -34.84 16.28 -17.93
CA LEU A 617 -33.66 15.44 -17.57
C LEU A 617 -33.30 14.52 -18.73
N LEU A 618 -32.01 14.40 -18.99
CA LEU A 618 -31.44 13.42 -19.92
C LEU A 618 -30.57 12.43 -19.14
N LEU A 619 -30.92 11.15 -19.22
CA LEU A 619 -30.14 10.03 -18.74
C LEU A 619 -29.72 9.20 -19.97
N TYR A 620 -28.52 8.64 -19.95
CA TYR A 620 -27.99 7.87 -21.08
C TYR A 620 -26.92 6.89 -20.63
N THR A 621 -26.74 5.79 -21.37
CA THR A 621 -25.62 4.87 -21.18
C THR A 621 -24.41 5.33 -22.01
N ASP A 622 -23.23 4.86 -21.64
CA ASP A 622 -21.94 5.35 -22.15
C ASP A 622 -21.82 5.25 -23.69
N CYS A 623 -22.53 4.30 -24.32
CA CYS A 623 -22.61 4.19 -25.76
C CYS A 623 -22.95 5.54 -26.44
N LEU A 624 -23.82 6.38 -25.84
CA LEU A 624 -24.13 7.69 -26.41
C LEU A 624 -22.91 8.61 -26.47
N SER A 625 -22.10 8.62 -25.42
CA SER A 625 -20.92 9.50 -25.33
C SER A 625 -19.68 8.92 -26.00
N GLU A 626 -19.53 7.58 -25.97
CA GLU A 626 -18.34 6.89 -26.45
C GLU A 626 -18.43 6.41 -27.89
N ALA A 627 -19.61 6.53 -28.51
CA ALA A 627 -19.76 6.18 -29.90
C ALA A 627 -18.77 6.95 -30.77
N TYR A 628 -17.96 6.19 -31.50
CA TYR A 628 -16.87 6.74 -32.30
C TYR A 628 -17.32 6.96 -33.77
N SER A 629 -16.96 8.09 -34.31
CA SER A 629 -17.15 8.38 -35.73
C SER A 629 -15.84 8.23 -36.50
N ALA A 630 -15.77 7.24 -37.37
CA ALA A 630 -14.62 7.06 -38.24
C ALA A 630 -14.41 8.24 -39.22
N ALA A 631 -15.46 9.01 -39.51
CA ALA A 631 -15.38 10.18 -40.40
C ALA A 631 -14.73 11.38 -39.71
N HIS A 632 -14.87 11.50 -38.39
CA HIS A 632 -14.37 12.61 -37.60
C HIS A 632 -13.14 12.23 -36.73
N ASP A 633 -12.80 10.94 -36.64
CA ASP A 633 -11.72 10.40 -35.83
C ASP A 633 -11.86 10.77 -34.35
N GLU A 634 -13.09 10.82 -33.85
CA GLU A 634 -13.39 11.20 -32.44
C GLU A 634 -14.68 10.54 -31.94
N GLN A 635 -14.87 10.56 -30.62
CA GLN A 635 -16.09 10.14 -29.96
C GLN A 635 -17.15 11.27 -30.02
N TYR A 636 -18.42 10.92 -29.91
CA TYR A 636 -19.53 11.88 -29.84
C TYR A 636 -19.34 12.85 -28.67
N GLY A 637 -19.03 12.32 -27.50
CA GLY A 637 -18.58 13.08 -26.36
C GLY A 637 -19.67 13.85 -25.61
N GLU A 638 -19.40 14.17 -24.36
CA GLU A 638 -20.36 14.88 -23.48
C GLU A 638 -20.71 16.29 -23.99
N THR A 639 -19.77 16.98 -24.62
CA THR A 639 -20.00 18.36 -25.13
C THR A 639 -21.10 18.38 -26.20
N ARG A 640 -21.06 17.44 -27.15
CA ARG A 640 -22.10 17.33 -28.16
C ARG A 640 -23.46 16.95 -27.61
N ILE A 641 -23.48 16.06 -26.60
CA ILE A 641 -24.71 15.72 -25.89
C ILE A 641 -25.34 16.96 -25.25
N ILE A 642 -24.54 17.79 -24.59
CA ILE A 642 -24.98 19.05 -23.98
C ILE A 642 -25.51 20.01 -25.03
N ASP A 643 -24.79 20.16 -26.14
CA ASP A 643 -25.17 21.07 -27.25
C ASP A 643 -26.45 20.57 -27.95
N ALA A 644 -26.57 19.27 -28.24
CA ALA A 644 -27.76 18.68 -28.83
C ALA A 644 -28.99 18.86 -27.93
N LEU A 645 -28.85 18.60 -26.62
CA LEU A 645 -29.92 18.81 -25.66
C LEU A 645 -30.29 20.30 -25.53
N GLY A 646 -29.29 21.21 -25.50
CA GLY A 646 -29.51 22.66 -25.41
C GLY A 646 -30.22 23.26 -26.64
N ASN A 647 -29.85 22.80 -27.82
CA ASN A 647 -30.37 23.27 -29.09
C ASN A 647 -31.69 22.59 -29.53
N ALA A 648 -32.10 21.54 -28.82
CA ALA A 648 -33.36 20.86 -29.11
C ALA A 648 -34.56 21.81 -29.02
N PRO A 649 -35.57 21.68 -29.86
CA PRO A 649 -36.74 22.56 -29.90
C PRO A 649 -37.49 22.52 -28.55
N ALA A 650 -38.24 23.59 -28.25
CA ALA A 650 -39.20 23.57 -27.16
C ALA A 650 -40.38 22.69 -27.60
N GLY A 651 -40.51 21.51 -27.01
CA GLY A 651 -41.50 20.50 -27.39
C GLY A 651 -41.67 19.43 -26.33
N THR A 652 -42.24 18.32 -26.71
CA THR A 652 -42.41 17.12 -25.88
C THR A 652 -41.09 16.40 -25.67
N ALA A 653 -41.03 15.52 -24.65
CA ALA A 653 -39.85 14.69 -24.41
C ALA A 653 -39.47 13.85 -25.64
N SER A 654 -40.46 13.41 -26.44
CA SER A 654 -40.20 12.65 -27.68
C SER A 654 -39.54 13.52 -28.75
N GLU A 655 -40.05 14.73 -29.00
CA GLU A 655 -39.48 15.64 -29.99
C GLU A 655 -38.02 16.05 -29.63
N ILE A 656 -37.72 16.22 -28.36
CA ILE A 656 -36.37 16.50 -27.87
C ILE A 656 -35.46 15.27 -28.06
N LEU A 657 -35.98 14.07 -27.79
CA LEU A 657 -35.24 12.83 -28.00
C LEU A 657 -34.92 12.61 -29.48
N ASP A 658 -35.91 12.78 -30.33
CA ASP A 658 -35.74 12.59 -31.77
C ASP A 658 -34.65 13.55 -32.32
N HIS A 659 -34.62 14.80 -31.84
CA HIS A 659 -33.59 15.77 -32.21
C HIS A 659 -32.18 15.32 -31.79
N ILE A 660 -32.02 14.87 -30.55
CA ILE A 660 -30.72 14.37 -30.04
C ILE A 660 -30.28 13.14 -30.86
N MET A 661 -31.19 12.24 -31.15
CA MET A 661 -30.87 10.99 -31.85
C MET A 661 -30.58 11.23 -33.34
N GLU A 662 -31.23 12.22 -33.98
CA GLU A 662 -30.90 12.63 -35.34
C GLU A 662 -29.48 13.21 -35.43
N ASP A 663 -29.08 14.05 -34.49
CA ASP A 663 -27.72 14.59 -34.40
C ASP A 663 -26.70 13.47 -34.17
N PHE A 664 -26.97 12.56 -33.21
CA PHE A 664 -26.12 11.41 -32.88
C PHE A 664 -25.90 10.48 -34.10
N PHE A 665 -26.98 10.05 -34.77
CA PHE A 665 -26.86 9.18 -35.95
C PHE A 665 -26.28 9.88 -37.18
N THR A 666 -26.42 11.18 -37.27
CA THR A 666 -25.75 11.97 -38.29
C THR A 666 -24.25 12.01 -38.07
N PHE A 667 -23.83 12.15 -36.82
CA PHE A 667 -22.42 12.14 -36.44
C PHE A 667 -21.76 10.77 -36.63
N THR A 668 -22.41 9.69 -36.18
CA THR A 668 -21.85 8.33 -36.28
C THR A 668 -21.87 7.76 -37.70
N GLY A 669 -22.75 8.26 -38.58
CA GLY A 669 -22.84 7.85 -39.99
C GLY A 669 -23.30 6.41 -40.21
N ASP A 670 -23.32 5.56 -39.18
CA ASP A 670 -23.76 4.16 -39.20
C ASP A 670 -24.66 3.88 -38.00
N ARG A 671 -25.65 3.05 -38.17
CA ARG A 671 -26.54 2.60 -37.10
C ARG A 671 -26.03 1.31 -36.40
N SER A 672 -24.91 0.77 -36.85
CA SER A 672 -24.24 -0.35 -36.17
C SER A 672 -23.47 0.19 -34.97
N LEU A 673 -24.03 0.08 -33.78
CA LEU A 673 -23.42 0.50 -32.54
C LEU A 673 -22.50 -0.64 -32.01
N ASN A 674 -21.45 -0.25 -31.30
CA ASN A 674 -20.50 -1.18 -30.68
C ASN A 674 -20.92 -1.60 -29.26
N ASP A 675 -21.97 -0.99 -28.71
CA ASP A 675 -22.53 -1.28 -27.42
C ASP A 675 -24.04 -1.01 -27.40
N ASP A 676 -24.71 -1.39 -26.32
CA ASP A 676 -26.12 -1.11 -26.11
C ASP A 676 -26.35 0.39 -25.92
N LEU A 677 -27.38 0.92 -26.54
CA LEU A 677 -27.69 2.34 -26.44
C LEU A 677 -29.03 2.53 -25.75
N THR A 678 -28.99 3.20 -24.62
CA THR A 678 -30.19 3.61 -23.86
C THR A 678 -30.14 5.10 -23.57
N VAL A 679 -31.20 5.79 -23.98
CA VAL A 679 -31.39 7.23 -23.75
C VAL A 679 -32.78 7.47 -23.21
N ILE A 680 -32.88 8.18 -22.09
CA ILE A 680 -34.15 8.48 -21.41
C ILE A 680 -34.28 9.98 -21.21
N LEU A 681 -35.42 10.55 -21.61
CA LEU A 681 -35.81 11.92 -21.33
C LEU A 681 -37.03 11.95 -20.43
N ILE A 682 -36.98 12.84 -19.44
CA ILE A 682 -38.06 13.04 -18.46
C ILE A 682 -38.31 14.55 -18.33
N GLN A 683 -39.44 14.99 -18.84
CA GLN A 683 -39.83 16.39 -18.81
C GLN A 683 -40.96 16.61 -17.81
N ARG A 684 -40.89 17.70 -17.05
CA ARG A 684 -41.95 18.09 -16.14
C ARG A 684 -43.05 18.87 -16.86
N LYS A 685 -44.31 18.40 -16.77
CA LYS A 685 -45.47 19.05 -17.42
C LYS A 685 -46.09 20.16 -16.58
N ILE A 686 -46.16 20.01 -15.25
CA ILE A 686 -46.86 20.86 -14.29
C ILE A 686 -45.90 21.52 -13.33
#